data_f937cb7db72acd2fe333918ed6113bc3
#
_entry.id   f937cb7db72acd2fe333918ed6113bc3
#
_cell.length_a   1.000
_cell.length_b   1.000
_cell.length_c   1.000
_cell.angle_alpha   90.00
_cell.angle_beta   90.00
_cell.angle_gamma   90.00
#
_symmetry.space_group_name_H-M   'P 1'
#
loop_
_entity.id
_entity.type
_entity.pdbx_description
1 polymer ?
#
loop_
_entity_poly.entity_id
_entity_poly.type
_entity_poly.pdbx_seq_one_letter_code
_entity_poly.pdbx_strand_id
1 'polypeptide(L)'
;MTKFTSKWLYIFITLLISLQGCDSRPKNIDPIIGFESVASKLEDAINYEIQSKDLNAISMVLVDDQKIVWSKGFGYEDPERKIFADAYTIYRVGSVSKLFTDMAIMQRVEKGEIDLDKAIQTYLPNFNPDNPYKKPITLRQMMSHRSGLLREPRAGNYFTDDEISLKATVESIIPSKLIHEPESKIKYSNAAIAVVGYTLESLYKTSYVDYMQKHILEKIGMHNSAFAPNRKISSKLAKATMWSYDNRIFPAPTFELGMIPAGSLYAPVTDLAKFMMILFAEGMGPNEIVIKPETLDEMISPQFGGDKTRGYGIGFGLSEHGGYQKIGHGGAIYGFSTQLYAIPEIKYGVATSSSVDISNSITTKLSNYALDLMLSNKNNEPLPDYIKTSKLDVELAQSLEGHYTRENLYADIELRGPNTMLVTNYLEVPLRQSSKGIISDGRINQGSFNIEKLGEHLLVNGKKFTKKVKPNKTQFPDEWKGLVGEYGWDHNILFVYEDMGSLWLLMEWIEKDQLLQVKGDLFAFPENSGMYHGEKLKFKRNADGLATEVAIINGPVFKRRDIGASNSETFRIEPLKPMDELRKVAYEAKPPKENQDFLAADLVELKNIDMTINYDIRYASTNNFMSNKFYTRAEAYLQRPAAQALGRVNKKLKTKGYGLLIHDAYRPWYVTKMFWDATPMDKKIFVANPENGSRHNRGCAVDLTLYDLITGKVIEMVGGYDEMTERSYPNYYGGTTEQRWHRKLLREVMESEGFNVYEFEWWHFDYKDWKQYPIGNERFENL
;
A
#
# COMPACT_ATOMS: atom_id res chain seq x y z
N MET A 1 88.51 6.87 -20.71
CA MET A 1 88.84 6.12 -19.50
C MET A 1 88.10 6.76 -18.32
N THR A 2 87.63 5.98 -17.48
CA THR A 2 86.82 6.25 -16.27
C THR A 2 85.31 6.33 -16.48
N LYS A 3 84.68 5.24 -16.10
CA LYS A 3 83.23 5.06 -15.96
C LYS A 3 82.68 5.77 -14.70
N PHE A 4 81.66 6.56 -14.87
CA PHE A 4 80.85 7.03 -13.75
C PHE A 4 79.53 6.28 -13.73
N THR A 5 79.32 5.47 -12.73
CA THR A 5 78.07 4.79 -12.40
C THR A 5 77.26 5.70 -11.50
N SER A 6 76.10 6.22 -11.96
CA SER A 6 75.12 6.91 -11.11
C SER A 6 74.07 5.96 -10.58
N LYS A 7 74.07 5.77 -9.28
CA LYS A 7 72.98 5.09 -8.54
C LYS A 7 71.78 6.02 -8.44
N TRP A 8 70.66 5.60 -9.05
CA TRP A 8 69.37 6.23 -8.81
C TRP A 8 68.77 5.68 -7.50
N LEU A 9 68.60 6.60 -6.53
CA LEU A 9 67.94 6.37 -5.24
C LEU A 9 66.42 6.56 -5.47
N TYR A 10 65.64 5.46 -5.52
CA TYR A 10 64.17 5.55 -5.51
C TYR A 10 63.72 5.86 -4.08
N ILE A 11 63.24 7.09 -3.86
CA ILE A 11 62.53 7.45 -2.68
C ILE A 11 61.06 7.03 -2.89
N PHE A 12 60.64 5.94 -2.23
CA PHE A 12 59.26 5.61 -2.09
C PHE A 12 58.61 6.56 -1.08
N ILE A 13 57.93 7.61 -1.58
CA ILE A 13 56.99 8.39 -0.75
C ILE A 13 55.71 7.54 -0.65
N THR A 14 55.56 6.87 0.47
CA THR A 14 54.30 6.21 0.85
C THR A 14 53.31 7.30 1.24
N LEU A 15 52.45 7.68 0.32
CA LEU A 15 51.33 8.57 0.62
C LEU A 15 50.32 7.74 1.47
N LEU A 16 50.37 7.90 2.77
CA LEU A 16 49.29 7.48 3.65
C LEU A 16 48.07 8.36 3.34
N ILE A 17 47.25 7.94 2.41
CA ILE A 17 45.87 8.44 2.33
C ILE A 17 45.16 7.87 3.56
N SER A 18 45.02 8.71 4.57
CA SER A 18 44.08 8.49 5.66
C SER A 18 42.68 8.46 5.02
N LEU A 19 42.20 7.26 4.70
CA LEU A 19 40.79 7.00 4.56
C LEU A 19 40.17 7.34 5.92
N GLN A 20 39.70 8.58 6.08
CA GLN A 20 38.67 8.86 7.06
C GLN A 20 37.47 8.01 6.64
N GLY A 21 37.41 6.80 7.18
CA GLY A 21 36.22 5.98 7.12
C GLY A 21 35.09 6.84 7.71
N CYS A 22 34.11 7.18 6.89
CA CYS A 22 32.83 7.66 7.43
C CYS A 22 32.43 6.69 8.53
N ASP A 23 32.30 7.19 9.75
CA ASP A 23 31.83 6.38 10.89
C ASP A 23 30.43 5.89 10.49
N SER A 24 30.33 4.62 10.06
CA SER A 24 29.12 4.01 9.55
C SER A 24 28.15 3.58 10.67
N ARG A 25 28.49 3.93 11.92
CA ARG A 25 27.60 3.62 13.06
C ARG A 25 26.39 4.55 13.05
N PRO A 26 25.19 4.00 13.35
CA PRO A 26 23.97 4.80 13.47
C PRO A 26 24.14 5.91 14.53
N LYS A 27 23.70 7.13 14.20
CA LYS A 27 23.73 8.27 15.10
C LYS A 27 22.42 8.34 15.86
N ASN A 28 22.43 7.89 17.11
CA ASN A 28 21.25 7.88 17.99
C ASN A 28 21.51 8.83 19.19
N ILE A 29 20.44 9.14 19.92
CA ILE A 29 20.49 9.90 21.17
C ILE A 29 20.09 8.92 22.28
N ASP A 30 21.07 8.54 23.08
CA ASP A 30 20.85 7.61 24.20
C ASP A 30 19.87 8.18 25.21
N PRO A 31 19.16 7.33 25.98
CA PRO A 31 18.22 7.79 26.98
C PRO A 31 18.95 8.57 28.08
N ILE A 32 18.37 9.70 28.47
CA ILE A 32 18.85 10.42 29.65
C ILE A 32 18.49 9.64 30.93
N ILE A 33 19.16 10.00 32.04
CA ILE A 33 18.91 9.39 33.35
C ILE A 33 17.42 9.43 33.71
N GLY A 34 16.85 8.28 34.02
CA GLY A 34 15.44 8.09 34.36
C GLY A 34 14.55 7.65 33.19
N PHE A 35 15.06 7.62 31.95
CA PHE A 35 14.32 7.14 30.76
C PHE A 35 14.84 5.81 30.21
N GLU A 36 15.83 5.16 30.85
CA GLU A 36 16.44 3.94 30.35
C GLU A 36 15.44 2.79 30.24
N SER A 37 14.55 2.65 31.24
CA SER A 37 13.51 1.61 31.22
C SER A 37 12.42 1.89 30.17
N VAL A 38 12.07 3.15 29.96
CA VAL A 38 11.14 3.59 28.89
C VAL A 38 11.73 3.26 27.53
N ALA A 39 12.99 3.64 27.30
CA ALA A 39 13.70 3.37 26.05
C ALA A 39 13.79 1.86 25.78
N SER A 40 14.17 1.06 26.77
CA SER A 40 14.28 -0.39 26.64
C SER A 40 12.96 -1.04 26.21
N LYS A 41 11.83 -0.67 26.84
CA LYS A 41 10.51 -1.21 26.47
C LYS A 41 10.09 -0.75 25.06
N LEU A 42 10.43 0.46 24.64
CA LEU A 42 10.17 0.95 23.28
C LEU A 42 11.03 0.23 22.24
N GLU A 43 12.31 0.00 22.53
CA GLU A 43 13.19 -0.76 21.64
C GLU A 43 12.65 -2.17 21.40
N ASP A 44 12.19 -2.85 22.46
CA ASP A 44 11.56 -4.18 22.37
C ASP A 44 10.28 -4.15 21.52
N ALA A 45 9.44 -3.11 21.70
CA ALA A 45 8.20 -2.95 20.94
C ALA A 45 8.46 -2.65 19.46
N ILE A 46 9.38 -1.74 19.17
CA ILE A 46 9.70 -1.35 17.78
C ILE A 46 10.35 -2.51 17.02
N ASN A 47 11.31 -3.21 17.64
CA ASN A 47 11.94 -4.40 17.04
C ASN A 47 10.90 -5.50 16.77
N TYR A 48 9.96 -5.69 17.70
CA TYR A 48 8.86 -6.62 17.52
C TYR A 48 7.98 -6.23 16.31
N GLU A 49 7.59 -4.94 16.17
CA GLU A 49 6.77 -4.47 15.04
C GLU A 49 7.50 -4.65 13.69
N ILE A 50 8.78 -4.29 13.63
CA ILE A 50 9.62 -4.47 12.43
C ILE A 50 9.65 -5.94 12.01
N GLN A 51 9.95 -6.85 12.92
CA GLN A 51 10.08 -8.28 12.62
C GLN A 51 8.75 -8.94 12.32
N SER A 52 7.69 -8.61 13.08
CA SER A 52 6.39 -9.29 12.95
C SER A 52 5.56 -8.82 11.77
N LYS A 53 5.87 -7.63 11.22
CA LYS A 53 5.11 -6.98 10.14
C LYS A 53 5.97 -6.58 8.94
N ASP A 54 7.24 -7.00 8.94
CA ASP A 54 8.15 -6.84 7.82
C ASP A 54 8.31 -5.37 7.39
N LEU A 55 8.79 -4.53 8.32
CA LEU A 55 9.00 -3.11 8.08
C LEU A 55 10.47 -2.81 7.80
N ASN A 56 10.76 -1.85 6.90
CA ASN A 56 12.15 -1.51 6.54
C ASN A 56 12.85 -0.70 7.62
N ALA A 57 12.27 0.44 7.99
CA ALA A 57 12.82 1.33 9.01
C ALA A 57 11.74 2.03 9.82
N ILE A 58 12.05 2.27 11.08
CA ILE A 58 11.31 3.16 11.97
C ILE A 58 12.32 4.03 12.71
N SER A 59 12.08 5.36 12.77
CA SER A 59 12.77 6.24 13.71
C SER A 59 11.77 6.87 14.66
N MET A 60 12.16 7.02 15.94
CA MET A 60 11.32 7.60 16.99
C MET A 60 12.13 8.59 17.83
N VAL A 61 11.46 9.62 18.33
CA VAL A 61 11.99 10.58 19.28
C VAL A 61 11.00 10.81 20.43
N LEU A 62 11.53 10.93 21.64
CA LEU A 62 10.81 11.35 22.84
C LEU A 62 11.31 12.70 23.30
N VAL A 63 10.37 13.59 23.61
CA VAL A 63 10.65 14.95 24.11
C VAL A 63 10.00 15.13 25.48
N ASP A 64 10.78 15.65 26.42
CA ASP A 64 10.32 16.13 27.72
C ASP A 64 10.73 17.60 27.84
N ASP A 65 9.75 18.50 27.74
CA ASP A 65 9.90 19.96 27.69
C ASP A 65 10.90 20.39 26.59
N GLN A 66 12.05 20.93 26.94
CA GLN A 66 13.07 21.43 26.01
C GLN A 66 14.19 20.41 25.73
N LYS A 67 13.95 19.12 25.99
CA LYS A 67 14.99 18.09 25.86
C LYS A 67 14.50 16.91 25.04
N ILE A 68 15.33 16.46 24.11
CA ILE A 68 15.21 15.10 23.57
C ILE A 68 15.72 14.16 24.66
N VAL A 69 14.84 13.34 25.21
CA VAL A 69 15.19 12.40 26.26
C VAL A 69 15.64 11.04 25.73
N TRP A 70 15.28 10.74 24.48
CA TRP A 70 15.74 9.59 23.72
C TRP A 70 15.38 9.74 22.25
N SER A 71 16.23 9.24 21.32
CA SER A 71 15.88 9.10 19.90
C SER A 71 16.72 8.02 19.24
N LYS A 72 16.05 7.13 18.48
CA LYS A 72 16.73 6.01 17.82
C LYS A 72 16.05 5.61 16.52
N GLY A 73 16.86 5.18 15.55
CA GLY A 73 16.42 4.50 14.35
C GLY A 73 16.59 2.99 14.45
N PHE A 74 15.72 2.25 13.77
CA PHE A 74 15.65 0.80 13.75
C PHE A 74 15.46 0.31 12.32
N GLY A 75 15.98 -0.88 12.01
CA GLY A 75 15.95 -1.42 10.65
C GLY A 75 16.92 -0.68 9.72
N TYR A 76 16.60 -0.61 8.43
CA TYR A 76 17.51 -0.09 7.40
C TYR A 76 16.88 1.09 6.66
N GLU A 77 17.57 2.25 6.65
CA GLU A 77 17.22 3.37 5.76
C GLU A 77 17.50 3.04 4.28
N ASP A 78 18.45 2.15 4.04
CA ASP A 78 18.73 1.57 2.72
C ASP A 78 18.95 0.06 2.88
N PRO A 79 17.91 -0.77 2.67
CA PRO A 79 18.02 -2.22 2.83
C PRO A 79 18.99 -2.88 1.85
N GLU A 80 19.11 -2.37 0.62
CA GLU A 80 20.00 -2.93 -0.41
C GLU A 80 21.46 -2.77 -0.02
N ARG A 81 21.83 -1.59 0.47
CA ARG A 81 23.18 -1.27 0.93
C ARG A 81 23.42 -1.63 2.41
N LYS A 82 22.40 -2.13 3.10
CA LYS A 82 22.42 -2.46 4.54
C LYS A 82 22.85 -1.27 5.41
N ILE A 83 22.38 -0.06 5.07
CA ILE A 83 22.60 1.14 5.88
C ILE A 83 21.51 1.19 6.94
N PHE A 84 21.90 1.17 8.21
CA PHE A 84 20.96 1.26 9.32
C PHE A 84 20.28 2.64 9.38
N ALA A 85 19.01 2.65 9.73
CA ALA A 85 18.31 3.86 10.11
C ALA A 85 18.81 4.38 11.45
N ASP A 86 18.80 5.70 11.61
CA ASP A 86 19.20 6.37 12.85
C ASP A 86 18.24 7.53 13.22
N ALA A 87 18.53 8.26 14.27
CA ALA A 87 17.72 9.39 14.73
C ALA A 87 17.67 10.57 13.72
N TYR A 88 18.56 10.59 12.73
CA TYR A 88 18.69 11.64 11.71
C TYR A 88 18.34 11.16 10.32
N THR A 89 17.86 9.93 10.18
CA THR A 89 17.29 9.42 8.94
C THR A 89 16.12 10.30 8.51
N ILE A 90 16.12 10.74 7.27
CA ILE A 90 15.09 11.63 6.73
C ILE A 90 13.94 10.84 6.15
N TYR A 91 12.72 11.28 6.44
CA TYR A 91 11.47 10.73 5.92
C TYR A 91 10.67 11.83 5.24
N ARG A 92 9.78 11.47 4.31
CA ARG A 92 8.69 12.35 3.89
C ARG A 92 7.61 12.27 4.96
N VAL A 93 7.32 13.38 5.62
CA VAL A 93 6.40 13.35 6.78
C VAL A 93 4.93 13.56 6.40
N GLY A 94 4.63 13.67 5.11
CA GLY A 94 3.27 13.78 4.59
C GLY A 94 2.50 14.92 5.24
N SER A 95 1.27 14.66 5.65
CA SER A 95 0.34 15.68 6.19
C SER A 95 0.78 16.38 7.48
N VAL A 96 1.84 15.92 8.15
CA VAL A 96 2.47 16.70 9.25
C VAL A 96 2.95 18.07 8.74
N SER A 97 3.21 18.20 7.44
CA SER A 97 3.53 19.45 6.74
C SER A 97 2.52 20.56 7.01
N LYS A 98 1.23 20.23 7.19
CA LYS A 98 0.14 21.19 7.38
C LYS A 98 0.33 22.03 8.64
N LEU A 99 0.87 21.42 9.71
CA LEU A 99 1.14 22.14 10.96
C LEU A 99 2.06 23.35 10.75
N PHE A 100 3.06 23.18 9.88
CA PHE A 100 4.03 24.22 9.54
C PHE A 100 3.43 25.28 8.61
N THR A 101 2.63 24.86 7.63
CA THR A 101 1.90 25.76 6.72
C THR A 101 0.97 26.68 7.50
N ASP A 102 0.21 26.11 8.42
CA ASP A 102 -0.77 26.84 9.21
C ASP A 102 -0.09 27.78 10.22
N MET A 103 1.00 27.35 10.84
CA MET A 103 1.83 28.24 11.68
C MET A 103 2.36 29.44 10.90
N ALA A 104 2.74 29.26 9.63
CA ALA A 104 3.22 30.35 8.79
C ALA A 104 2.12 31.38 8.50
N ILE A 105 0.87 30.97 8.31
CA ILE A 105 -0.28 31.88 8.19
C ILE A 105 -0.51 32.60 9.52
N MET A 106 -0.48 31.88 10.65
CA MET A 106 -0.74 32.47 11.97
C MET A 106 0.29 33.54 12.35
N GLN A 107 1.55 33.40 11.93
CA GLN A 107 2.54 34.47 12.05
C GLN A 107 2.13 35.76 11.30
N ARG A 108 1.33 35.66 10.23
CA ARG A 108 0.83 36.82 9.49
C ARG A 108 -0.44 37.40 10.12
N VAL A 109 -1.21 36.55 10.78
CA VAL A 109 -2.35 37.00 11.63
C VAL A 109 -1.84 37.86 12.76
N GLU A 110 -0.79 37.45 13.46
CA GLU A 110 -0.15 38.23 14.54
C GLU A 110 0.29 39.63 14.11
N LYS A 111 0.69 39.79 12.85
CA LYS A 111 1.10 41.07 12.28
C LYS A 111 -0.04 41.93 11.76
N GLY A 112 -1.28 41.41 11.84
CA GLY A 112 -2.45 42.04 11.26
C GLY A 112 -2.50 42.09 9.75
N GLU A 113 -1.62 41.32 9.07
CA GLU A 113 -1.54 41.23 7.61
C GLU A 113 -2.61 40.29 7.03
N ILE A 114 -3.04 39.31 7.83
CA ILE A 114 -4.10 38.33 7.50
C ILE A 114 -5.14 38.34 8.62
N ASP A 115 -6.41 38.31 8.23
CA ASP A 115 -7.57 38.07 9.06
C ASP A 115 -8.17 36.73 8.61
N LEU A 116 -8.21 35.73 9.48
CA LEU A 116 -8.63 34.37 9.15
C LEU A 116 -10.09 34.28 8.72
N ASP A 117 -10.92 35.23 9.12
CA ASP A 117 -12.36 35.20 8.94
C ASP A 117 -12.86 36.03 7.74
N LYS A 118 -11.95 36.72 7.07
CA LYS A 118 -12.25 37.37 5.79
C LYS A 118 -12.37 36.35 4.66
N ALA A 119 -13.22 36.70 3.68
CA ALA A 119 -13.35 35.91 2.46
C ALA A 119 -11.98 35.73 1.80
N ILE A 120 -11.67 34.53 1.32
CA ILE A 120 -10.37 34.20 0.70
C ILE A 120 -10.03 35.11 -0.48
N GLN A 121 -11.05 35.64 -1.17
CA GLN A 121 -10.89 36.59 -2.28
C GLN A 121 -10.22 37.90 -1.86
N THR A 122 -10.21 38.23 -0.56
CA THR A 122 -9.43 39.36 -0.03
C THR A 122 -7.92 39.18 -0.32
N TYR A 123 -7.44 37.97 -0.30
CA TYR A 123 -6.01 37.62 -0.48
C TYR A 123 -5.74 37.04 -1.88
N LEU A 124 -6.69 36.31 -2.43
CA LEU A 124 -6.63 35.65 -3.75
C LEU A 124 -7.86 36.06 -4.56
N PRO A 125 -7.90 37.26 -5.19
CA PRO A 125 -9.09 37.78 -5.86
C PRO A 125 -9.65 36.87 -6.96
N ASN A 126 -8.81 36.08 -7.61
CA ASN A 126 -9.20 35.19 -8.70
C ASN A 126 -9.64 33.79 -8.21
N PHE A 127 -9.51 33.48 -6.92
CA PHE A 127 -9.94 32.19 -6.38
C PHE A 127 -11.43 32.24 -6.05
N ASN A 128 -12.25 31.81 -6.99
CA ASN A 128 -13.70 31.88 -6.89
C ASN A 128 -14.39 30.58 -7.35
N PRO A 129 -14.26 29.49 -6.56
CA PRO A 129 -14.96 28.24 -6.87
C PRO A 129 -16.49 28.42 -6.77
N ASP A 130 -17.27 27.56 -7.45
CA ASP A 130 -18.74 27.59 -7.39
C ASP A 130 -19.22 27.31 -5.96
N ASN A 131 -19.69 28.35 -5.32
CA ASN A 131 -20.22 28.32 -3.95
C ASN A 131 -21.75 28.55 -3.96
N PRO A 132 -22.57 27.49 -3.96
CA PRO A 132 -24.02 27.61 -3.94
C PRO A 132 -24.57 28.11 -2.62
N TYR A 133 -23.71 28.20 -1.61
CA TYR A 133 -24.05 28.66 -0.26
C TYR A 133 -23.73 30.17 -0.13
N LYS A 134 -24.44 30.86 0.74
CA LYS A 134 -24.18 32.31 0.92
C LYS A 134 -22.95 32.60 1.78
N LYS A 135 -22.40 31.58 2.45
CA LYS A 135 -21.29 31.69 3.39
C LYS A 135 -19.96 31.75 2.65
N PRO A 136 -19.12 32.76 2.83
CA PRO A 136 -17.84 32.85 2.17
C PRO A 136 -16.88 31.75 2.65
N ILE A 137 -15.90 31.43 1.80
CA ILE A 137 -14.80 30.55 2.17
C ILE A 137 -13.73 31.40 2.85
N THR A 138 -13.19 30.95 3.98
CA THR A 138 -12.19 31.66 4.79
C THR A 138 -10.96 30.77 5.06
N LEU A 139 -9.83 31.38 5.45
CA LEU A 139 -8.62 30.65 5.84
C LEU A 139 -8.85 29.78 7.08
N ARG A 140 -9.58 30.28 8.10
CA ARG A 140 -9.94 29.50 9.28
C ARG A 140 -10.64 28.18 8.91
N GLN A 141 -11.61 28.25 8.02
CA GLN A 141 -12.34 27.08 7.56
C GLN A 141 -11.45 26.09 6.79
N MET A 142 -10.50 26.59 5.97
CA MET A 142 -9.55 25.75 5.24
C MET A 142 -8.59 25.03 6.19
N MET A 143 -8.00 25.73 7.15
CA MET A 143 -7.01 25.23 8.11
C MET A 143 -7.63 24.31 9.17
N SER A 144 -8.95 24.33 9.35
CA SER A 144 -9.71 23.41 10.22
C SER A 144 -10.54 22.38 9.44
N HIS A 145 -10.31 22.25 8.12
CA HIS A 145 -11.01 21.30 7.25
C HIS A 145 -12.54 21.47 7.21
N ARG A 146 -13.03 22.71 7.26
CA ARG A 146 -14.45 23.04 7.22
C ARG A 146 -14.86 23.99 6.08
N SER A 147 -14.00 24.14 5.07
CA SER A 147 -14.26 25.01 3.92
C SER A 147 -15.29 24.48 2.93
N GLY A 148 -15.61 23.18 2.97
CA GLY A 148 -16.48 22.52 1.99
C GLY A 148 -15.82 22.26 0.64
N LEU A 149 -14.53 22.55 0.45
CA LEU A 149 -13.78 22.20 -0.76
C LEU A 149 -13.61 20.69 -0.89
N LEU A 150 -13.41 20.23 -2.14
CA LEU A 150 -13.10 18.84 -2.45
C LEU A 150 -11.79 18.40 -1.74
N ARG A 151 -11.62 17.07 -1.62
CA ARG A 151 -10.44 16.51 -0.94
C ARG A 151 -9.14 16.79 -1.69
N GLU A 152 -9.08 16.43 -2.97
CA GLU A 152 -7.86 16.52 -3.78
C GLU A 152 -8.04 17.48 -4.95
N PRO A 153 -7.04 18.31 -5.28
CA PRO A 153 -7.08 19.17 -6.47
C PRO A 153 -7.07 18.31 -7.73
N ARG A 154 -7.56 18.86 -8.84
CA ARG A 154 -7.55 18.17 -10.14
C ARG A 154 -6.13 17.93 -10.66
N ALA A 155 -5.22 18.86 -10.44
CA ALA A 155 -3.82 18.78 -10.85
C ALA A 155 -2.89 18.97 -9.65
N GLY A 156 -1.68 18.38 -9.70
CA GLY A 156 -0.70 18.46 -8.62
C GLY A 156 -1.04 17.64 -7.38
N ASN A 157 -2.01 16.71 -7.50
CA ASN A 157 -2.32 15.71 -6.47
C ASN A 157 -1.31 14.55 -6.51
N TYR A 158 -1.50 13.53 -5.69
CA TYR A 158 -0.59 12.38 -5.61
C TYR A 158 -1.00 11.16 -6.46
N PHE A 159 -1.98 11.31 -7.36
CA PHE A 159 -2.38 10.23 -8.27
C PHE A 159 -1.71 10.31 -9.65
N THR A 160 -0.83 11.26 -9.85
CA THR A 160 0.03 11.39 -11.03
C THR A 160 1.40 11.89 -10.61
N ASP A 161 2.42 11.67 -11.44
CA ASP A 161 3.78 12.18 -11.26
C ASP A 161 4.04 13.48 -12.07
N ASP A 162 2.97 14.13 -12.52
CA ASP A 162 3.08 15.40 -13.23
C ASP A 162 3.64 16.50 -12.33
N GLU A 163 4.76 17.09 -12.71
CA GLU A 163 5.35 18.24 -12.03
C GLU A 163 4.55 19.50 -12.26
N ILE A 164 3.66 19.83 -11.35
CA ILE A 164 2.74 20.97 -11.42
C ILE A 164 3.09 22.01 -10.35
N SER A 165 3.18 23.29 -10.72
CA SER A 165 3.40 24.36 -9.75
C SER A 165 2.25 24.54 -8.76
N LEU A 166 2.54 25.03 -7.55
CA LEU A 166 1.50 25.33 -6.55
C LEU A 166 0.42 26.27 -7.09
N LYS A 167 0.81 27.26 -7.88
CA LYS A 167 -0.14 28.16 -8.57
C LYS A 167 -1.08 27.40 -9.50
N ALA A 168 -0.56 26.55 -10.37
CA ALA A 168 -1.37 25.78 -11.31
C ALA A 168 -2.27 24.78 -10.59
N THR A 169 -1.79 24.20 -9.48
CA THR A 169 -2.58 23.35 -8.59
C THR A 169 -3.79 24.10 -8.04
N VAL A 170 -3.60 25.30 -7.51
CA VAL A 170 -4.69 26.14 -6.96
C VAL A 170 -5.63 26.60 -8.08
N GLU A 171 -5.13 26.97 -9.26
CA GLU A 171 -5.95 27.32 -10.42
C GLU A 171 -6.83 26.12 -10.85
N SER A 172 -6.37 24.89 -10.70
CA SER A 172 -7.15 23.69 -11.02
C SER A 172 -8.36 23.46 -10.09
N ILE A 173 -8.39 24.12 -8.93
CA ILE A 173 -9.49 24.05 -7.96
C ILE A 173 -10.63 25.02 -8.32
N ILE A 174 -10.32 26.13 -9.00
CA ILE A 174 -11.30 27.19 -9.30
C ILE A 174 -12.57 26.68 -10.00
N PRO A 175 -12.52 25.75 -10.97
CA PRO A 175 -13.73 25.22 -11.61
C PRO A 175 -14.59 24.34 -10.70
N SER A 176 -14.13 24.04 -9.46
CA SER A 176 -14.84 23.13 -8.56
C SER A 176 -16.05 23.80 -7.92
N LYS A 177 -17.02 22.95 -7.52
CA LYS A 177 -18.15 23.32 -6.69
C LYS A 177 -17.91 22.83 -5.27
N LEU A 178 -18.32 23.62 -4.29
CA LEU A 178 -18.29 23.19 -2.88
C LEU A 178 -19.12 21.94 -2.67
N ILE A 179 -18.54 20.96 -1.97
CA ILE A 179 -19.18 19.68 -1.63
C ILE A 179 -20.20 19.86 -0.49
N HIS A 180 -19.84 20.70 0.50
CA HIS A 180 -20.67 21.02 1.66
C HIS A 180 -20.69 22.52 1.90
N GLU A 181 -21.71 22.99 2.62
CA GLU A 181 -21.71 24.34 3.14
C GLU A 181 -20.51 24.55 4.08
N PRO A 182 -19.79 25.68 3.96
CA PRO A 182 -18.70 26.02 4.87
C PRO A 182 -19.14 25.91 6.34
N GLU A 183 -18.29 25.32 7.20
CA GLU A 183 -18.47 25.06 8.63
C GLU A 183 -19.46 23.92 8.99
N SER A 184 -20.33 23.48 8.06
CA SER A 184 -21.37 22.49 8.36
C SER A 184 -20.79 21.11 8.76
N LYS A 185 -19.69 20.69 8.14
CA LYS A 185 -19.02 19.39 8.39
C LYS A 185 -17.49 19.54 8.35
N ILE A 186 -16.81 18.61 9.00
CA ILE A 186 -15.39 18.38 8.75
C ILE A 186 -15.28 17.59 7.45
N LYS A 187 -14.55 18.14 6.47
CA LYS A 187 -14.13 17.45 5.25
C LYS A 187 -12.67 17.74 5.01
N TYR A 188 -11.85 16.74 5.32
CA TYR A 188 -10.42 16.84 5.11
C TYR A 188 -10.10 17.19 3.66
N SER A 189 -9.30 18.24 3.44
CA SER A 189 -9.01 18.77 2.12
C SER A 189 -7.54 19.15 1.96
N ASN A 190 -6.82 18.43 1.14
CA ASN A 190 -5.48 18.80 0.69
C ASN A 190 -5.54 20.01 -0.25
N ALA A 191 -6.60 20.08 -1.08
CA ALA A 191 -6.87 21.22 -1.95
C ALA A 191 -6.98 22.53 -1.16
N ALA A 192 -7.67 22.52 -0.02
CA ALA A 192 -7.79 23.70 0.85
C ALA A 192 -6.41 24.17 1.36
N ILE A 193 -5.56 23.25 1.81
CA ILE A 193 -4.23 23.61 2.33
C ILE A 193 -3.27 24.07 1.22
N ALA A 194 -3.44 23.59 -0.01
CA ALA A 194 -2.73 24.14 -1.17
C ALA A 194 -3.06 25.63 -1.35
N VAL A 195 -4.35 26.02 -1.21
CA VAL A 195 -4.80 27.42 -1.27
C VAL A 195 -4.21 28.24 -0.10
N VAL A 196 -4.18 27.67 1.11
CA VAL A 196 -3.58 28.30 2.30
C VAL A 196 -2.11 28.65 2.03
N GLY A 197 -1.31 27.68 1.56
CA GLY A 197 0.11 27.93 1.25
C GLY A 197 0.33 28.87 0.06
N TYR A 198 -0.51 28.79 -0.96
CA TYR A 198 -0.46 29.72 -2.10
C TYR A 198 -0.78 31.15 -1.69
N THR A 199 -1.57 31.35 -0.64
CA THR A 199 -1.82 32.70 -0.08
C THR A 199 -0.51 33.37 0.34
N LEU A 200 0.42 32.64 0.98
CA LEU A 200 1.74 33.15 1.33
C LEU A 200 2.58 33.50 0.07
N GLU A 201 2.64 32.57 -0.89
CA GLU A 201 3.37 32.77 -2.14
C GLU A 201 2.83 33.99 -2.91
N SER A 202 1.53 34.15 -2.96
CA SER A 202 0.87 35.27 -3.67
C SER A 202 1.12 36.62 -2.99
N LEU A 203 1.04 36.68 -1.64
CA LEU A 203 1.21 37.94 -0.89
C LEU A 203 2.65 38.40 -0.85
N TYR A 204 3.60 37.49 -0.66
CA TYR A 204 5.00 37.85 -0.44
C TYR A 204 5.88 37.74 -1.70
N LYS A 205 5.33 37.31 -2.83
CA LYS A 205 6.02 37.21 -4.13
C LYS A 205 7.34 36.41 -4.04
N THR A 206 7.34 35.37 -3.24
CA THR A 206 8.43 34.41 -3.07
C THR A 206 7.87 33.00 -3.15
N SER A 207 8.68 32.02 -3.56
CA SER A 207 8.19 30.64 -3.61
C SER A 207 7.78 30.18 -2.21
N TYR A 208 6.75 29.32 -2.14
CA TYR A 208 6.32 28.72 -0.88
C TYR A 208 7.50 28.03 -0.16
N VAL A 209 8.33 27.31 -0.90
CA VAL A 209 9.50 26.59 -0.36
C VAL A 209 10.49 27.54 0.31
N ASP A 210 10.88 28.63 -0.38
CA ASP A 210 11.81 29.62 0.16
C ASP A 210 11.22 30.36 1.36
N TYR A 211 9.91 30.65 1.29
CA TYR A 211 9.21 31.28 2.39
C TYR A 211 9.26 30.39 3.66
N MET A 212 8.92 29.13 3.54
CA MET A 212 8.91 28.16 4.64
C MET A 212 10.31 27.91 5.20
N GLN A 213 11.31 27.80 4.33
CA GLN A 213 12.68 27.63 4.75
C GLN A 213 13.12 28.77 5.66
N LYS A 214 12.94 30.02 5.21
CA LYS A 214 13.43 31.22 5.89
C LYS A 214 12.61 31.60 7.13
N HIS A 215 11.28 31.49 7.04
CA HIS A 215 10.39 32.06 8.07
C HIS A 215 9.90 31.03 9.09
N ILE A 216 10.06 29.74 8.81
CA ILE A 216 9.63 28.67 9.70
C ILE A 216 10.80 27.75 10.06
N LEU A 217 11.37 27.00 9.11
CA LEU A 217 12.32 25.94 9.42
C LEU A 217 13.61 26.47 10.09
N GLU A 218 14.19 27.54 9.55
CA GLU A 218 15.39 28.17 10.14
C GLU A 218 15.12 28.73 11.52
N LYS A 219 13.94 29.34 11.75
CA LYS A 219 13.57 29.94 13.05
C LYS A 219 13.32 28.91 14.13
N ILE A 220 12.81 27.74 13.75
CA ILE A 220 12.66 26.58 14.64
C ILE A 220 14.00 25.85 14.85
N GLY A 221 14.97 26.05 13.95
CA GLY A 221 16.25 25.35 13.96
C GLY A 221 16.22 23.98 13.28
N MET A 222 15.25 23.74 12.38
CA MET A 222 15.08 22.50 11.62
C MET A 222 16.00 22.45 10.40
N HIS A 223 17.30 22.43 10.63
CA HIS A 223 18.33 22.55 9.57
C HIS A 223 18.50 21.28 8.71
N ASN A 224 17.86 20.17 9.08
CA ASN A 224 17.88 18.92 8.30
C ASN A 224 16.56 18.66 7.58
N SER A 225 15.71 19.67 7.50
CA SER A 225 14.37 19.59 6.92
C SER A 225 14.21 20.57 5.75
N ALA A 226 13.34 20.24 4.80
CA ALA A 226 13.01 21.11 3.67
C ALA A 226 11.64 20.73 3.08
N PHE A 227 10.99 21.67 2.38
CA PHE A 227 9.74 21.41 1.62
C PHE A 227 9.98 21.02 0.15
N ALA A 228 11.23 20.89 -0.25
CA ALA A 228 11.64 20.36 -1.55
C ALA A 228 12.95 19.57 -1.40
N PRO A 229 13.21 18.58 -2.26
CA PRO A 229 14.45 17.83 -2.21
C PRO A 229 15.65 18.73 -2.51
N ASN A 230 16.73 18.48 -1.82
CA ASN A 230 18.05 19.06 -2.08
C ASN A 230 19.11 17.98 -1.84
N ARG A 231 20.37 18.27 -2.16
CA ARG A 231 21.44 17.28 -2.03
C ARG A 231 21.55 16.68 -0.62
N LYS A 232 21.33 17.46 0.42
CA LYS A 232 21.38 17.01 1.82
C LYS A 232 20.22 16.06 2.11
N ILE A 233 19.00 16.46 1.74
CA ILE A 233 17.78 15.64 1.89
C ILE A 233 17.95 14.32 1.15
N SER A 234 18.25 14.37 -0.16
CA SER A 234 18.34 13.18 -1.00
C SER A 234 19.40 12.17 -0.54
N SER A 235 20.48 12.65 0.09
CA SER A 235 21.57 11.79 0.58
C SER A 235 21.22 11.00 1.84
N LYS A 236 20.16 11.38 2.56
CA LYS A 236 19.73 10.82 3.86
C LYS A 236 18.27 10.35 3.85
N LEU A 237 17.60 10.50 2.72
CA LEU A 237 16.22 10.04 2.57
C LEU A 237 16.17 8.51 2.60
N ALA A 238 15.37 7.97 3.50
CA ALA A 238 15.15 6.53 3.58
C ALA A 238 14.58 5.98 2.27
N LYS A 239 15.04 4.78 1.89
CA LYS A 239 14.46 4.00 0.78
C LYS A 239 13.14 3.43 1.22
N ALA A 240 12.08 4.01 0.72
CA ALA A 240 10.74 3.63 1.11
C ALA A 240 10.15 2.56 0.20
N THR A 241 9.24 1.77 0.74
CA THR A 241 8.56 0.71 0.03
C THR A 241 7.05 0.85 0.13
N MET A 242 6.41 0.46 -0.95
CA MET A 242 4.98 0.18 -1.03
C MET A 242 4.76 -1.34 -1.11
N TRP A 243 3.52 -1.75 -1.14
CA TRP A 243 3.16 -3.16 -1.23
C TRP A 243 1.87 -3.32 -2.02
N SER A 244 1.71 -4.50 -2.59
CA SER A 244 0.52 -4.89 -3.34
C SER A 244 -0.08 -6.16 -2.74
N TYR A 245 -0.85 -6.90 -3.53
CA TYR A 245 -1.43 -8.17 -3.12
C TYR A 245 -0.43 -9.10 -2.43
N ASP A 246 -0.91 -9.82 -1.44
CA ASP A 246 -0.16 -10.87 -0.73
C ASP A 246 1.17 -10.39 -0.13
N ASN A 247 1.24 -9.12 0.27
CA ASN A 247 2.42 -8.48 0.86
C ASN A 247 3.64 -8.38 -0.07
N ARG A 248 3.46 -8.35 -1.36
CA ARG A 248 4.56 -8.05 -2.28
C ARG A 248 5.01 -6.62 -2.10
N ILE A 249 6.32 -6.44 -1.99
CA ILE A 249 6.96 -5.16 -1.71
C ILE A 249 7.61 -4.64 -2.99
N PHE A 250 7.44 -3.35 -3.27
CA PHE A 250 8.10 -2.66 -4.36
C PHE A 250 8.56 -1.25 -3.93
N PRO A 251 9.54 -0.65 -4.62
CA PRO A 251 10.03 0.69 -4.28
C PRO A 251 8.93 1.74 -4.40
N ALA A 252 8.85 2.64 -3.42
CA ALA A 252 7.94 3.77 -3.49
C ALA A 252 8.45 4.81 -4.50
N PRO A 253 7.55 5.47 -5.27
CA PRO A 253 7.94 6.55 -6.16
C PRO A 253 8.35 7.79 -5.35
N THR A 254 9.33 8.53 -5.86
CA THR A 254 9.71 9.83 -5.32
C THR A 254 9.47 10.89 -6.39
N PHE A 255 8.52 11.77 -6.14
CA PHE A 255 8.15 12.89 -7.01
C PHE A 255 7.60 14.04 -6.15
N GLU A 256 7.56 15.24 -6.72
CA GLU A 256 7.10 16.42 -6.01
C GLU A 256 5.61 16.65 -6.27
N LEU A 257 4.88 16.97 -5.18
CA LEU A 257 3.47 17.33 -5.26
C LEU A 257 3.32 18.79 -5.67
N GLY A 258 2.33 19.09 -6.53
CA GLY A 258 1.91 20.47 -6.76
C GLY A 258 1.26 21.10 -5.52
N MET A 259 0.62 20.31 -4.67
CA MET A 259 0.07 20.72 -3.38
C MET A 259 1.12 20.68 -2.25
N ILE A 260 2.31 21.22 -2.47
CA ILE A 260 3.45 21.23 -1.55
C ILE A 260 3.05 21.54 -0.09
N PRO A 261 2.22 22.57 0.21
CA PRO A 261 1.85 22.92 1.58
C PRO A 261 1.14 21.80 2.36
N ALA A 262 0.49 20.89 1.64
CA ALA A 262 -0.29 19.83 2.23
C ALA A 262 0.50 18.58 2.62
N GLY A 263 1.73 18.37 2.05
CA GLY A 263 2.38 17.08 2.25
C GLY A 263 3.85 16.93 1.90
N SER A 264 4.58 17.98 1.50
CA SER A 264 5.93 17.84 0.93
C SER A 264 7.09 18.09 1.91
N LEU A 265 6.87 18.14 3.22
CA LEU A 265 7.96 18.29 4.17
C LEU A 265 8.79 17.00 4.27
N TYR A 266 10.10 17.15 4.13
CA TYR A 266 11.12 16.15 4.42
C TYR A 266 11.75 16.49 5.78
N ALA A 267 11.74 15.55 6.74
CA ALA A 267 12.32 15.79 8.05
C ALA A 267 12.78 14.49 8.74
N PRO A 268 13.87 14.55 9.54
CA PRO A 268 14.15 13.52 10.54
C PRO A 268 13.29 13.76 11.79
N VAL A 269 13.08 12.71 12.59
CA VAL A 269 12.31 12.82 13.87
C VAL A 269 12.95 13.81 14.84
N THR A 270 14.28 14.00 14.82
CA THR A 270 14.99 14.96 15.65
C THR A 270 14.67 16.42 15.31
N ASP A 271 14.34 16.74 14.06
CA ASP A 271 13.86 18.08 13.71
C ASP A 271 12.39 18.26 14.08
N LEU A 272 11.55 17.19 13.97
CA LEU A 272 10.17 17.22 14.49
C LEU A 272 10.14 17.43 16.02
N ALA A 273 11.15 16.93 16.75
CA ALA A 273 11.32 17.23 18.17
C ALA A 273 11.45 18.72 18.44
N LYS A 274 12.24 19.44 17.64
CA LYS A 274 12.41 20.90 17.78
C LYS A 274 11.07 21.63 17.59
N PHE A 275 10.25 21.20 16.65
CA PHE A 275 8.90 21.74 16.51
C PHE A 275 8.07 21.53 17.77
N MET A 276 8.08 20.33 18.38
CA MET A 276 7.38 20.07 19.64
C MET A 276 7.92 20.94 20.79
N MET A 277 9.22 21.17 20.85
CA MET A 277 9.84 22.07 21.86
C MET A 277 9.30 23.50 21.73
N ILE A 278 9.08 24.03 20.52
CA ILE A 278 8.43 25.33 20.32
C ILE A 278 7.02 25.35 20.94
N LEU A 279 6.25 24.27 20.77
CA LEU A 279 4.92 24.17 21.38
C LEU A 279 5.00 24.21 22.93
N PHE A 280 6.01 23.56 23.51
CA PHE A 280 6.21 23.50 24.96
C PHE A 280 6.84 24.77 25.56
N ALA A 281 7.54 25.56 24.73
CA ALA A 281 8.08 26.85 25.09
C ALA A 281 7.13 28.01 24.78
N GLU A 282 5.83 27.73 24.65
CA GLU A 282 4.80 28.75 24.36
C GLU A 282 5.17 29.59 23.11
N GLY A 283 5.73 28.94 22.10
CA GLY A 283 6.09 29.54 20.82
C GLY A 283 7.50 30.16 20.75
N MET A 284 8.31 30.08 21.82
CA MET A 284 9.68 30.54 21.82
C MET A 284 10.57 29.57 21.04
N GLY A 285 11.28 30.08 20.03
CA GLY A 285 12.32 29.38 19.29
C GLY A 285 13.70 29.56 19.91
N PRO A 286 14.74 28.96 19.29
CA PRO A 286 16.11 29.04 19.81
C PRO A 286 16.67 30.47 19.99
N ASN A 287 16.23 31.39 19.15
CA ASN A 287 16.77 32.75 19.12
C ASN A 287 15.72 33.87 19.18
N GLU A 288 14.45 33.53 18.89
CA GLU A 288 13.36 34.50 18.80
C GLU A 288 12.01 33.82 19.00
N ILE A 289 10.98 34.60 19.26
CA ILE A 289 9.60 34.12 19.27
C ILE A 289 9.23 33.72 17.84
N VAL A 290 8.89 32.46 17.63
CA VAL A 290 8.41 31.92 16.33
C VAL A 290 6.92 32.23 16.18
N ILE A 291 6.14 32.08 17.25
CA ILE A 291 4.71 32.36 17.31
C ILE A 291 4.38 32.81 18.74
N LYS A 292 3.43 33.75 18.91
CA LYS A 292 3.04 34.20 20.25
C LYS A 292 2.22 33.14 21.00
N PRO A 293 2.29 33.15 22.36
CA PRO A 293 1.51 32.20 23.17
C PRO A 293 0.01 32.22 22.84
N GLU A 294 -0.59 33.40 22.73
CA GLU A 294 -2.02 33.57 22.49
C GLU A 294 -2.43 33.01 21.11
N THR A 295 -1.54 33.13 20.12
CA THR A 295 -1.74 32.61 18.78
C THR A 295 -1.62 31.07 18.76
N LEU A 296 -0.66 30.55 19.52
CA LEU A 296 -0.52 29.10 19.70
C LEU A 296 -1.74 28.49 20.39
N ASP A 297 -2.25 29.17 21.46
CA ASP A 297 -3.47 28.75 22.15
C ASP A 297 -4.69 28.71 21.20
N GLU A 298 -4.80 29.69 20.30
CA GLU A 298 -5.83 29.68 19.25
C GLU A 298 -5.66 28.47 18.32
N MET A 299 -4.43 28.13 17.91
CA MET A 299 -4.16 27.00 17.03
C MET A 299 -4.56 25.65 17.64
N ILE A 300 -4.35 25.46 18.93
CA ILE A 300 -4.66 24.20 19.65
C ILE A 300 -6.04 24.20 20.28
N SER A 301 -6.85 25.24 20.06
CA SER A 301 -8.23 25.31 20.49
C SER A 301 -9.20 24.78 19.44
N PRO A 302 -10.33 24.15 19.85
CA PRO A 302 -11.33 23.65 18.91
C PRO A 302 -11.91 24.78 18.07
N GLN A 303 -11.95 24.57 16.74
CA GLN A 303 -12.58 25.51 15.83
C GLN A 303 -14.04 25.10 15.54
N PHE A 304 -14.94 26.05 15.40
CA PHE A 304 -16.36 25.86 15.04
C PHE A 304 -17.15 24.91 15.97
N GLY A 305 -16.89 24.98 17.25
CA GLY A 305 -17.49 24.12 18.25
C GLY A 305 -16.75 22.81 18.48
N GLY A 306 -17.13 22.11 19.51
CA GLY A 306 -16.42 20.93 20.00
C GLY A 306 -15.80 21.16 21.37
N ASP A 307 -15.22 20.14 21.94
CA ASP A 307 -14.45 20.23 23.18
C ASP A 307 -12.93 20.14 22.92
N LYS A 308 -12.12 20.44 23.94
CA LYS A 308 -10.66 20.41 23.84
C LYS A 308 -10.10 19.04 23.54
N THR A 309 -10.90 18.00 23.66
CA THR A 309 -10.47 16.60 23.52
C THR A 309 -10.89 15.97 22.19
N ARG A 310 -11.62 16.70 21.33
CA ARG A 310 -12.12 16.17 20.05
C ARG A 310 -12.25 17.24 18.98
N GLY A 311 -11.85 16.92 17.76
CA GLY A 311 -12.05 17.77 16.59
C GLY A 311 -10.76 18.29 16.00
N TYR A 312 -10.83 19.49 15.43
CA TYR A 312 -9.68 20.18 14.83
C TYR A 312 -9.52 21.58 15.43
N GLY A 313 -8.27 21.91 15.75
CA GLY A 313 -7.79 23.27 15.89
C GLY A 313 -7.41 23.84 14.51
N ILE A 314 -6.47 24.76 14.49
CA ILE A 314 -5.84 25.26 13.26
C ILE A 314 -4.64 24.36 12.95
N GLY A 315 -4.84 23.44 11.99
CA GLY A 315 -3.89 22.40 11.60
C GLY A 315 -3.84 21.18 12.53
N PHE A 316 -4.06 21.35 13.82
CA PHE A 316 -3.94 20.27 14.79
C PHE A 316 -5.21 19.43 14.91
N GLY A 317 -5.05 18.11 14.86
CA GLY A 317 -6.05 17.16 15.37
C GLY A 317 -6.03 17.20 16.91
N LEU A 318 -7.22 17.23 17.52
CA LEU A 318 -7.43 17.28 18.97
C LEU A 318 -7.97 15.95 19.46
N SER A 319 -7.39 15.40 20.53
CA SER A 319 -7.80 14.15 21.17
C SER A 319 -7.41 14.18 22.64
N GLU A 320 -7.73 13.10 23.36
CA GLU A 320 -7.33 12.90 24.76
C GLU A 320 -6.33 11.76 24.89
N HIS A 321 -5.42 11.86 25.85
CA HIS A 321 -4.54 10.78 26.27
C HIS A 321 -4.17 10.91 27.75
N GLY A 322 -4.51 9.89 28.54
CA GLY A 322 -4.21 9.88 29.98
C GLY A 322 -4.86 11.03 30.76
N GLY A 323 -6.01 11.54 30.33
CA GLY A 323 -6.71 12.66 30.95
C GLY A 323 -6.27 14.05 30.48
N TYR A 324 -5.28 14.14 29.58
CA TYR A 324 -4.73 15.38 29.04
C TYR A 324 -5.17 15.62 27.61
N GLN A 325 -5.25 16.90 27.21
CA GLN A 325 -5.40 17.25 25.80
C GLN A 325 -4.15 16.82 25.03
N LYS A 326 -4.34 15.94 24.05
CA LYS A 326 -3.30 15.54 23.08
C LYS A 326 -3.56 16.21 21.74
N ILE A 327 -2.56 16.88 21.21
CA ILE A 327 -2.59 17.52 19.91
C ILE A 327 -1.61 16.82 18.95
N GLY A 328 -1.82 16.94 17.66
CA GLY A 328 -0.87 16.40 16.68
C GLY A 328 -1.46 16.19 15.29
N HIS A 329 -0.72 15.52 14.46
CA HIS A 329 -1.12 15.15 13.11
C HIS A 329 -0.44 13.87 12.66
N GLY A 330 -1.18 13.02 11.96
CA GLY A 330 -0.62 11.89 11.21
C GLY A 330 -0.21 12.32 9.82
N GLY A 331 0.75 11.63 9.23
CA GLY A 331 1.18 11.86 7.85
C GLY A 331 1.29 10.55 7.08
N ALA A 332 0.84 10.55 5.83
CA ALA A 332 1.03 9.48 4.88
C ALA A 332 1.37 10.07 3.52
N ILE A 333 2.34 9.50 2.86
CA ILE A 333 2.69 9.75 1.47
C ILE A 333 3.47 8.54 0.99
N TYR A 334 3.40 8.22 -0.29
CA TYR A 334 3.98 7.00 -0.86
C TYR A 334 5.25 6.50 -0.18
N GLY A 335 5.15 5.33 0.43
CA GLY A 335 6.21 4.66 1.14
C GLY A 335 6.52 5.19 2.53
N PHE A 336 5.82 6.22 3.01
CA PHE A 336 6.12 6.83 4.31
C PHE A 336 4.88 7.02 5.17
N SER A 337 5.04 6.76 6.46
CA SER A 337 4.02 7.00 7.48
C SER A 337 4.63 7.69 8.69
N THR A 338 4.03 8.77 9.16
CA THR A 338 4.53 9.55 10.30
C THR A 338 3.40 9.83 11.28
N GLN A 339 3.71 9.83 12.58
CA GLN A 339 2.84 10.31 13.64
C GLN A 339 3.60 11.31 14.50
N LEU A 340 3.00 12.47 14.75
CA LEU A 340 3.47 13.47 15.71
C LEU A 340 2.37 13.70 16.74
N TYR A 341 2.70 13.53 18.01
CA TYR A 341 1.83 13.83 19.15
C TYR A 341 2.54 14.70 20.19
N ALA A 342 1.82 15.65 20.76
CA ALA A 342 2.27 16.47 21.86
C ALA A 342 1.14 16.60 22.90
N ILE A 343 1.52 16.64 24.18
CA ILE A 343 0.66 16.97 25.33
C ILE A 343 1.22 18.23 25.98
N PRO A 344 0.78 19.44 25.56
CA PRO A 344 1.38 20.70 25.98
C PRO A 344 1.35 20.92 27.49
N GLU A 345 0.27 20.52 28.17
CA GLU A 345 0.10 20.71 29.61
C GLU A 345 1.21 20.08 30.46
N ILE A 346 1.70 18.91 30.04
CA ILE A 346 2.78 18.19 30.73
C ILE A 346 4.09 18.20 29.92
N LYS A 347 4.10 18.85 28.76
CA LYS A 347 5.24 19.03 27.85
C LYS A 347 5.88 17.75 27.35
N TYR A 348 5.07 16.73 27.10
CA TYR A 348 5.51 15.44 26.53
C TYR A 348 5.19 15.38 25.04
N GLY A 349 6.19 14.95 24.27
CA GLY A 349 6.05 14.80 22.83
C GLY A 349 6.70 13.56 22.28
N VAL A 350 6.11 13.03 21.22
CA VAL A 350 6.58 11.84 20.48
C VAL A 350 6.42 12.09 18.99
N ALA A 351 7.47 11.80 18.22
CA ALA A 351 7.35 11.66 16.79
C ALA A 351 7.92 10.31 16.34
N THR A 352 7.17 9.63 15.49
CA THR A 352 7.52 8.31 14.92
C THR A 352 7.34 8.36 13.42
N SER A 353 8.39 7.98 12.65
CA SER A 353 8.34 7.88 11.19
C SER A 353 8.74 6.49 10.73
N SER A 354 8.09 5.98 9.69
CA SER A 354 8.35 4.69 9.05
C SER A 354 8.55 4.88 7.54
N SER A 355 9.42 4.06 6.94
CA SER A 355 9.65 4.03 5.48
C SER A 355 8.86 2.91 4.78
N VAL A 356 7.66 2.63 5.28
CA VAL A 356 6.69 1.70 4.67
C VAL A 356 5.34 2.38 4.51
N ASP A 357 4.77 2.21 3.32
CA ASP A 357 3.50 2.81 2.95
C ASP A 357 2.35 2.38 3.87
N ILE A 358 1.46 3.34 4.19
CA ILE A 358 0.22 3.13 4.97
C ILE A 358 0.46 2.34 6.28
N SER A 359 1.63 2.46 6.89
CA SER A 359 1.93 1.89 8.21
C SER A 359 1.52 2.81 9.39
N ASN A 360 0.59 3.73 9.15
CA ASN A 360 0.13 4.70 10.15
C ASN A 360 -0.46 4.05 11.41
N SER A 361 -1.10 2.88 11.29
CA SER A 361 -1.59 2.14 12.47
C SER A 361 -0.45 1.78 13.43
N ILE A 362 0.72 1.46 12.88
CA ILE A 362 1.92 1.08 13.66
C ILE A 362 2.56 2.32 14.28
N THR A 363 2.78 3.38 13.49
CA THR A 363 3.36 4.63 14.02
C THR A 363 2.46 5.23 15.10
N THR A 364 1.13 5.18 14.94
CA THR A 364 0.16 5.62 15.95
C THR A 364 0.20 4.75 17.21
N LYS A 365 0.21 3.41 17.06
CA LYS A 365 0.26 2.46 18.18
C LYS A 365 1.52 2.63 19.01
N LEU A 366 2.68 2.73 18.35
CA LEU A 366 3.97 2.96 19.00
C LEU A 366 4.03 4.33 19.69
N SER A 367 3.52 5.40 19.05
CA SER A 367 3.50 6.74 19.64
C SER A 367 2.59 6.82 20.88
N ASN A 368 1.42 6.18 20.84
CA ASN A 368 0.55 6.11 22.02
C ASN A 368 1.20 5.29 23.16
N TYR A 369 1.82 4.14 22.84
CA TYR A 369 2.55 3.36 23.82
C TYR A 369 3.73 4.13 24.44
N ALA A 370 4.43 4.94 23.65
CA ALA A 370 5.47 5.82 24.16
C ALA A 370 4.92 6.84 25.16
N LEU A 371 3.77 7.46 24.86
CA LEU A 371 3.12 8.37 25.80
C LEU A 371 2.64 7.67 27.07
N ASP A 372 2.10 6.43 26.97
CA ASP A 372 1.74 5.61 28.14
C ASP A 372 2.94 5.35 29.06
N LEU A 373 4.08 4.97 28.46
CA LEU A 373 5.32 4.74 29.21
C LEU A 373 5.85 6.01 29.88
N MET A 374 5.84 7.16 29.16
CA MET A 374 6.30 8.43 29.69
C MET A 374 5.41 8.90 30.86
N LEU A 375 4.07 8.73 30.74
CA LEU A 375 3.12 9.06 31.81
C LEU A 375 3.32 8.17 33.03
N SER A 376 3.42 6.86 32.86
CA SER A 376 3.66 5.92 33.97
C SER A 376 5.01 6.21 34.65
N ASN A 377 6.05 6.51 33.87
CA ASN A 377 7.36 6.90 34.42
C ASN A 377 7.28 8.18 35.25
N LYS A 378 6.58 9.21 34.76
CA LYS A 378 6.34 10.49 35.47
C LYS A 378 5.63 10.26 36.80
N ASN A 379 4.64 9.38 36.81
CA ASN A 379 3.81 9.09 37.99
C ASN A 379 4.46 8.07 38.93
N ASN A 380 5.64 7.52 38.62
CA ASN A 380 6.26 6.41 39.32
C ASN A 380 5.37 5.15 39.39
N GLU A 381 4.58 4.92 38.34
CA GLU A 381 3.75 3.74 38.18
C GLU A 381 4.49 2.63 37.43
N PRO A 382 4.06 1.35 37.56
CA PRO A 382 4.61 0.27 36.74
C PRO A 382 4.45 0.55 35.25
N LEU A 383 5.55 0.43 34.49
CA LEU A 383 5.51 0.62 33.06
C LEU A 383 4.65 -0.45 32.37
N PRO A 384 3.67 -0.09 31.55
CA PRO A 384 2.81 -1.03 30.87
C PRO A 384 3.58 -1.95 29.90
N ASP A 385 3.06 -3.14 29.67
CA ASP A 385 3.60 -4.06 28.68
C ASP A 385 3.00 -3.80 27.30
N TYR A 386 3.83 -3.95 26.26
CA TYR A 386 3.38 -3.85 24.88
C TYR A 386 2.57 -5.08 24.48
N ILE A 387 1.39 -4.85 23.88
CA ILE A 387 0.54 -5.94 23.41
C ILE A 387 1.10 -6.47 22.08
N LYS A 388 1.79 -7.61 22.17
CA LYS A 388 2.29 -8.36 21.02
C LYS A 388 1.18 -9.24 20.45
N THR A 389 1.23 -9.48 19.15
CA THR A 389 0.27 -10.30 18.41
C THR A 389 1.01 -11.32 17.53
N SER A 390 0.41 -12.46 17.24
CA SER A 390 0.91 -13.43 16.27
C SER A 390 -0.16 -13.72 15.20
N LYS A 391 0.24 -14.31 14.08
CA LYS A 391 -0.75 -14.88 13.14
C LYS A 391 -1.61 -15.91 13.85
N LEU A 392 -2.86 -16.05 13.43
CA LEU A 392 -3.73 -17.09 13.95
C LEU A 392 -3.19 -18.48 13.54
N ASP A 393 -3.34 -19.46 14.44
CA ASP A 393 -3.11 -20.84 14.08
C ASP A 393 -4.07 -21.29 12.98
N VAL A 394 -3.60 -22.18 12.10
CA VAL A 394 -4.34 -22.61 10.90
C VAL A 394 -5.72 -23.18 11.29
N GLU A 395 -5.80 -24.03 12.30
CA GLU A 395 -7.07 -24.63 12.75
C GLU A 395 -8.05 -23.58 13.27
N LEU A 396 -7.55 -22.61 14.05
CA LEU A 396 -8.35 -21.51 14.55
C LEU A 396 -8.85 -20.63 13.39
N ALA A 397 -7.97 -20.25 12.47
CA ALA A 397 -8.30 -19.44 11.31
C ALA A 397 -9.39 -20.13 10.43
N GLN A 398 -9.20 -21.41 10.11
CA GLN A 398 -10.19 -22.23 9.38
C GLN A 398 -11.53 -22.32 10.12
N SER A 399 -11.50 -22.43 11.44
CA SER A 399 -12.73 -22.47 12.24
C SER A 399 -13.55 -21.18 12.16
N LEU A 400 -12.91 -20.05 11.92
CA LEU A 400 -13.54 -18.72 11.81
C LEU A 400 -14.04 -18.45 10.40
N GLU A 401 -13.47 -19.07 9.38
CA GLU A 401 -13.76 -18.76 7.98
C GLU A 401 -15.26 -18.83 7.69
N GLY A 402 -15.76 -17.81 7.00
CA GLY A 402 -17.14 -17.74 6.56
C GLY A 402 -17.68 -16.34 6.35
N HIS A 403 -18.91 -16.33 5.86
CA HIS A 403 -19.71 -15.14 5.65
C HIS A 403 -20.70 -14.98 6.82
N TYR A 404 -20.62 -13.87 7.54
CA TYR A 404 -21.46 -13.58 8.69
C TYR A 404 -22.23 -12.29 8.45
N THR A 405 -23.52 -12.28 8.76
CA THR A 405 -24.39 -11.10 8.52
C THR A 405 -25.11 -10.64 9.76
N ARG A 406 -25.37 -9.35 9.80
CA ARG A 406 -26.23 -8.67 10.77
C ARG A 406 -26.97 -7.53 10.08
N GLU A 407 -28.27 -7.66 9.90
CA GLU A 407 -29.06 -6.69 9.11
C GLU A 407 -28.46 -6.51 7.70
N ASN A 408 -28.09 -5.29 7.32
CA ASN A 408 -27.44 -4.96 6.04
C ASN A 408 -25.91 -4.95 6.12
N LEU A 409 -25.35 -5.38 7.25
CA LEU A 409 -23.90 -5.45 7.45
C LEU A 409 -23.42 -6.88 7.31
N TYR A 410 -22.19 -7.03 6.80
CA TYR A 410 -21.48 -8.29 6.82
C TYR A 410 -20.11 -8.18 7.46
N ALA A 411 -19.62 -9.32 7.92
CA ALA A 411 -18.28 -9.52 8.44
C ALA A 411 -17.80 -10.88 7.91
N ASP A 412 -17.01 -10.88 6.86
CA ASP A 412 -16.43 -12.09 6.29
C ASP A 412 -15.08 -12.35 6.95
N ILE A 413 -14.85 -13.60 7.31
CA ILE A 413 -13.52 -14.06 7.66
C ILE A 413 -12.96 -14.80 6.46
N GLU A 414 -11.91 -14.29 5.86
CA GLU A 414 -11.25 -14.83 4.68
C GLU A 414 -9.82 -15.27 4.98
N LEU A 415 -9.43 -16.41 4.46
CA LEU A 415 -8.05 -16.88 4.52
C LEU A 415 -7.34 -16.46 3.22
N ARG A 416 -6.35 -15.59 3.35
CA ARG A 416 -5.53 -15.08 2.23
C ARG A 416 -4.07 -15.45 2.45
N GLY A 417 -3.66 -16.59 1.91
CA GLY A 417 -2.34 -17.16 2.21
C GLY A 417 -2.13 -17.33 3.71
N PRO A 418 -1.05 -16.78 4.29
CA PRO A 418 -0.78 -16.90 5.72
C PRO A 418 -1.58 -15.93 6.61
N ASN A 419 -2.46 -15.11 6.03
CA ASN A 419 -3.18 -14.07 6.74
C ASN A 419 -4.67 -14.41 6.86
N THR A 420 -5.24 -14.13 8.02
CA THR A 420 -6.68 -14.16 8.26
C THR A 420 -7.20 -12.72 8.21
N MET A 421 -8.18 -12.45 7.36
CA MET A 421 -8.72 -11.11 7.14
C MET A 421 -10.16 -11.02 7.66
N LEU A 422 -10.48 -9.93 8.31
CA LEU A 422 -11.85 -9.48 8.51
C LEU A 422 -12.20 -8.52 7.38
N VAL A 423 -13.22 -8.88 6.59
CA VAL A 423 -13.73 -8.08 5.48
C VAL A 423 -15.14 -7.62 5.83
N THR A 424 -15.35 -6.32 5.87
CA THR A 424 -16.65 -5.71 6.17
C THR A 424 -17.16 -4.88 5.00
N ASN A 425 -18.34 -4.27 5.15
CA ASN A 425 -18.86 -3.32 4.18
C ASN A 425 -17.93 -2.15 3.87
N TYR A 426 -17.03 -1.77 4.82
CA TYR A 426 -16.31 -0.50 4.74
C TYR A 426 -14.80 -0.64 4.74
N LEU A 427 -14.27 -1.78 5.17
CA LEU A 427 -12.83 -1.97 5.32
C LEU A 427 -12.44 -3.44 5.38
N GLU A 428 -11.15 -3.67 5.23
CA GLU A 428 -10.49 -4.96 5.36
C GLU A 428 -9.30 -4.84 6.28
N VAL A 429 -9.23 -5.69 7.29
CA VAL A 429 -8.15 -5.65 8.28
C VAL A 429 -7.64 -7.06 8.60
N PRO A 430 -6.32 -7.22 8.80
CA PRO A 430 -5.78 -8.50 9.23
C PRO A 430 -6.15 -8.77 10.69
N LEU A 431 -6.44 -10.05 10.98
CA LEU A 431 -6.70 -10.56 12.33
C LEU A 431 -5.48 -11.27 12.86
N ARG A 432 -5.16 -11.02 14.12
CA ARG A 432 -4.03 -11.63 14.83
C ARG A 432 -4.41 -12.05 16.24
N GLN A 433 -3.75 -13.07 16.77
CA GLN A 433 -3.92 -13.54 18.14
C GLN A 433 -3.10 -12.66 19.09
N SER A 434 -3.69 -12.24 20.19
CA SER A 434 -3.04 -11.52 21.28
C SER A 434 -3.34 -12.18 22.64
N SER A 435 -2.70 -11.70 23.72
CA SER A 435 -3.06 -12.08 25.10
C SER A 435 -4.49 -11.69 25.49
N LYS A 436 -5.13 -10.78 24.75
CA LYS A 436 -6.51 -10.32 24.95
C LYS A 436 -7.51 -10.98 24.00
N GLY A 437 -7.10 -12.01 23.23
CA GLY A 437 -7.92 -12.67 22.23
C GLY A 437 -7.57 -12.25 20.79
N ILE A 438 -8.49 -12.46 19.86
CA ILE A 438 -8.29 -12.15 18.45
C ILE A 438 -8.62 -10.66 18.23
N ILE A 439 -7.66 -9.94 17.69
CA ILE A 439 -7.80 -8.50 17.40
C ILE A 439 -7.37 -8.18 15.98
N SER A 440 -7.86 -7.06 15.46
CA SER A 440 -7.30 -6.50 14.25
C SER A 440 -5.93 -5.88 14.54
N ASP A 441 -4.91 -6.34 13.86
CA ASP A 441 -3.54 -5.80 13.92
C ASP A 441 -2.76 -6.22 12.68
N GLY A 442 -2.02 -5.33 12.08
CA GLY A 442 -1.26 -5.60 10.87
C GLY A 442 -0.52 -4.38 10.35
N ARG A 443 0.16 -4.55 9.23
CA ARG A 443 0.86 -3.44 8.55
C ARG A 443 -0.13 -2.36 8.14
N ILE A 444 -1.21 -2.75 7.48
CA ILE A 444 -2.40 -1.92 7.32
C ILE A 444 -3.43 -2.37 8.33
N ASN A 445 -3.91 -1.45 9.12
CA ASN A 445 -5.00 -1.71 10.04
C ASN A 445 -5.79 -0.42 10.24
N GLN A 446 -7.07 -0.44 9.86
CA GLN A 446 -8.00 0.64 10.12
C GLN A 446 -9.01 0.20 11.18
N GLY A 447 -9.13 1.00 12.21
CA GLY A 447 -10.00 0.70 13.32
C GLY A 447 -9.43 -0.33 14.31
N SER A 448 -10.20 -0.63 15.33
CA SER A 448 -9.87 -1.61 16.37
C SER A 448 -11.02 -2.61 16.47
N PHE A 449 -10.73 -3.86 16.14
CA PHE A 449 -11.73 -4.93 16.16
C PHE A 449 -11.28 -6.02 17.13
N ASN A 450 -12.21 -6.45 17.98
CA ASN A 450 -12.11 -7.65 18.78
C ASN A 450 -13.06 -8.69 18.21
N ILE A 451 -12.56 -9.90 18.00
CA ILE A 451 -13.30 -11.00 17.39
C ILE A 451 -13.42 -12.13 18.40
N GLU A 452 -14.64 -12.63 18.58
CA GLU A 452 -14.93 -13.81 19.37
C GLU A 452 -15.87 -14.75 18.62
N LYS A 453 -15.57 -16.04 18.58
CA LYS A 453 -16.45 -17.04 18.00
C LYS A 453 -17.39 -17.61 19.04
N LEU A 454 -18.68 -17.64 18.75
CA LEU A 454 -19.72 -18.19 19.60
C LEU A 454 -20.63 -19.14 18.80
N GLY A 455 -20.22 -20.39 18.68
CA GLY A 455 -20.91 -21.40 17.84
C GLY A 455 -20.95 -20.96 16.38
N GLU A 456 -22.16 -20.85 15.80
CA GLU A 456 -22.39 -20.35 14.43
C GLU A 456 -22.42 -18.81 14.33
N HIS A 457 -21.97 -18.12 15.36
CA HIS A 457 -21.96 -16.66 15.41
C HIS A 457 -20.54 -16.14 15.55
N LEU A 458 -20.33 -14.94 15.03
CA LEU A 458 -19.14 -14.13 15.22
C LEU A 458 -19.53 -12.88 15.99
N LEU A 459 -18.84 -12.60 17.10
CA LEU A 459 -18.92 -11.31 17.76
C LEU A 459 -17.84 -10.41 17.22
N VAL A 460 -18.23 -9.27 16.67
CA VAL A 460 -17.31 -8.22 16.19
C VAL A 460 -17.55 -7.00 17.08
N ASN A 461 -16.58 -6.65 17.91
CA ASN A 461 -16.74 -5.62 18.97
C ASN A 461 -17.99 -5.84 19.82
N GLY A 462 -18.25 -7.08 20.23
CA GLY A 462 -19.43 -7.47 21.02
C GLY A 462 -20.76 -7.51 20.25
N LYS A 463 -20.77 -7.11 18.97
CA LYS A 463 -21.98 -7.17 18.13
C LYS A 463 -22.06 -8.53 17.43
N LYS A 464 -23.21 -9.19 17.55
CA LYS A 464 -23.43 -10.55 17.03
C LYS A 464 -23.75 -10.55 15.53
N PHE A 465 -22.97 -11.30 14.77
CA PHE A 465 -23.20 -11.64 13.37
C PHE A 465 -23.46 -13.15 13.23
N THR A 466 -24.36 -13.55 12.35
CA THR A 466 -24.74 -14.95 12.17
C THR A 466 -24.20 -15.49 10.87
N LYS A 467 -23.61 -16.69 10.89
CA LYS A 467 -23.06 -17.38 9.72
C LYS A 467 -24.17 -17.63 8.68
N LYS A 468 -23.87 -17.30 7.43
CA LYS A 468 -24.73 -17.49 6.25
C LYS A 468 -23.91 -18.04 5.09
N VAL A 469 -24.60 -18.57 4.08
CA VAL A 469 -23.98 -18.91 2.81
C VAL A 469 -23.79 -17.61 2.02
N LYS A 470 -22.54 -17.32 1.62
CA LYS A 470 -22.25 -16.17 0.75
C LYS A 470 -22.84 -16.43 -0.63
N PRO A 471 -23.61 -15.51 -1.22
CA PRO A 471 -24.09 -15.67 -2.59
C PRO A 471 -22.92 -15.84 -3.55
N ASN A 472 -23.03 -16.82 -4.45
CA ASN A 472 -22.02 -17.09 -5.47
C ASN A 472 -22.29 -16.38 -6.79
N LYS A 473 -23.50 -15.89 -6.96
CA LYS A 473 -23.96 -15.13 -8.12
C LYS A 473 -24.97 -14.09 -7.65
N THR A 474 -24.81 -12.87 -8.11
CA THR A 474 -25.68 -11.74 -7.82
C THR A 474 -26.16 -11.12 -9.11
N GLN A 475 -27.32 -10.50 -9.10
CA GLN A 475 -27.77 -9.70 -10.24
C GLN A 475 -26.90 -8.44 -10.29
N PHE A 476 -26.22 -8.26 -11.41
CA PHE A 476 -25.34 -7.15 -11.70
C PHE A 476 -25.76 -6.54 -13.03
N PRO A 477 -26.08 -5.24 -13.10
CA PRO A 477 -26.51 -4.60 -14.33
C PRO A 477 -25.48 -4.77 -15.45
N ASP A 478 -25.90 -5.28 -16.60
CA ASP A 478 -25.00 -5.48 -17.75
C ASP A 478 -24.30 -4.19 -18.18
N GLU A 479 -24.97 -3.06 -18.02
CA GLU A 479 -24.39 -1.73 -18.29
C GLU A 479 -23.18 -1.36 -17.43
N TRP A 480 -23.01 -2.00 -16.24
CA TRP A 480 -21.87 -1.73 -15.38
C TRP A 480 -20.66 -2.62 -15.70
N LYS A 481 -20.80 -3.69 -16.48
CA LYS A 481 -19.67 -4.58 -16.83
C LYS A 481 -18.50 -3.83 -17.42
N GLY A 482 -18.78 -2.87 -18.32
CA GLY A 482 -17.73 -2.03 -18.89
C GLY A 482 -17.05 -1.05 -17.93
N LEU A 483 -17.56 -0.87 -16.70
CA LEU A 483 -16.96 -0.02 -15.67
C LEU A 483 -15.94 -0.77 -14.83
N VAL A 484 -16.15 -2.07 -14.63
CA VAL A 484 -15.25 -2.91 -13.80
C VAL A 484 -13.86 -2.95 -14.41
N GLY A 485 -12.83 -2.69 -13.59
CA GLY A 485 -11.44 -2.68 -14.03
C GLY A 485 -10.53 -1.88 -13.10
N GLU A 486 -9.31 -1.70 -13.53
CA GLU A 486 -8.30 -0.90 -12.84
C GLU A 486 -8.09 0.44 -13.54
N TYR A 487 -7.88 1.48 -12.73
CA TYR A 487 -7.66 2.85 -13.21
C TYR A 487 -6.52 3.50 -12.43
N GLY A 488 -5.90 4.54 -13.00
CA GLY A 488 -4.80 5.26 -12.39
C GLY A 488 -3.43 4.73 -12.78
N TRP A 489 -2.44 5.00 -11.97
CA TRP A 489 -1.06 4.64 -12.23
C TRP A 489 -0.59 3.46 -11.35
N ASP A 490 0.59 2.91 -11.67
CA ASP A 490 1.08 1.66 -11.07
C ASP A 490 1.27 1.71 -9.55
N HIS A 491 1.51 2.88 -8.98
CA HIS A 491 1.78 3.05 -7.56
C HIS A 491 0.53 3.30 -6.72
N ASN A 492 -0.58 3.67 -7.36
CA ASN A 492 -1.85 3.88 -6.64
C ASN A 492 -3.02 3.55 -7.57
N ILE A 493 -3.35 2.27 -7.59
CA ILE A 493 -4.39 1.73 -8.45
C ILE A 493 -5.76 1.95 -7.79
N LEU A 494 -6.69 2.47 -8.58
CA LEU A 494 -8.09 2.55 -8.23
C LEU A 494 -8.80 1.34 -8.84
N PHE A 495 -9.27 0.43 -7.98
CA PHE A 495 -10.04 -0.75 -8.39
C PHE A 495 -11.52 -0.44 -8.39
N VAL A 496 -12.16 -0.65 -9.54
CA VAL A 496 -13.63 -0.68 -9.65
C VAL A 496 -14.04 -2.13 -9.88
N TYR A 497 -14.84 -2.68 -8.98
CA TYR A 497 -15.23 -4.09 -9.00
C TYR A 497 -16.67 -4.28 -8.56
N GLU A 498 -17.26 -5.39 -8.90
CA GLU A 498 -18.59 -5.77 -8.41
C GLU A 498 -18.45 -6.68 -7.19
N ASP A 499 -19.19 -6.39 -6.13
CA ASP A 499 -19.35 -7.31 -5.01
C ASP A 499 -20.79 -7.33 -4.53
N MET A 500 -21.36 -8.54 -4.47
CA MET A 500 -22.73 -8.81 -4.03
C MET A 500 -23.79 -7.95 -4.73
N GLY A 501 -23.66 -7.73 -6.05
CA GLY A 501 -24.61 -6.99 -6.87
C GLY A 501 -24.45 -5.46 -6.81
N SER A 502 -23.43 -4.97 -6.15
CA SER A 502 -23.12 -3.54 -6.03
C SER A 502 -21.78 -3.24 -6.69
N LEU A 503 -21.64 -2.00 -7.19
CA LEU A 503 -20.36 -1.50 -7.70
C LEU A 503 -19.59 -0.88 -6.53
N TRP A 504 -18.34 -1.27 -6.40
CA TRP A 504 -17.43 -0.84 -5.35
C TRP A 504 -16.18 -0.21 -5.93
N LEU A 505 -15.59 0.68 -5.15
CA LEU A 505 -14.28 1.28 -5.41
C LEU A 505 -13.34 0.95 -4.25
N LEU A 506 -12.11 0.53 -4.57
CA LEU A 506 -11.02 0.42 -3.61
C LEU A 506 -9.86 1.30 -4.08
N MET A 507 -9.38 2.16 -3.20
CA MET A 507 -8.26 3.06 -3.46
C MET A 507 -7.30 3.04 -2.28
N GLU A 508 -6.00 3.08 -2.54
CA GLU A 508 -4.95 3.10 -1.51
C GLU A 508 -5.01 1.93 -0.51
N TRP A 509 -5.69 0.84 -0.85
CA TRP A 509 -5.90 -0.32 0.02
C TRP A 509 -6.72 -0.04 1.29
N ILE A 510 -7.13 1.18 1.52
CA ILE A 510 -7.80 1.62 2.75
C ILE A 510 -9.15 2.27 2.53
N GLU A 511 -9.39 2.84 1.37
CA GLU A 511 -10.67 3.46 1.02
C GLU A 511 -11.52 2.48 0.22
N LYS A 512 -12.53 1.91 0.86
CA LYS A 512 -13.48 0.97 0.26
C LYS A 512 -14.87 1.57 0.31
N ASP A 513 -15.35 2.07 -0.83
CA ASP A 513 -16.65 2.73 -0.93
C ASP A 513 -17.58 2.01 -1.90
N GLN A 514 -18.82 1.85 -1.49
CA GLN A 514 -19.90 1.46 -2.39
C GLN A 514 -20.29 2.65 -3.26
N LEU A 515 -20.26 2.48 -4.57
CA LEU A 515 -20.65 3.50 -5.53
C LEU A 515 -22.18 3.50 -5.73
N LEU A 516 -22.82 4.63 -5.49
CA LEU A 516 -24.24 4.80 -5.62
C LEU A 516 -24.55 5.48 -6.97
N GLN A 517 -25.20 4.76 -7.89
CA GLN A 517 -25.57 5.33 -9.20
C GLN A 517 -26.53 6.50 -9.05
N VAL A 518 -26.13 7.66 -9.57
CA VAL A 518 -26.99 8.86 -9.61
C VAL A 518 -27.78 8.90 -10.92
N LYS A 519 -27.10 8.74 -12.06
CA LYS A 519 -27.70 8.69 -13.40
C LYS A 519 -26.66 8.25 -14.43
N GLY A 520 -26.94 7.21 -15.22
CA GLY A 520 -26.00 6.72 -16.24
C GLY A 520 -24.63 6.43 -15.64
N ASP A 521 -23.58 7.01 -16.21
CA ASP A 521 -22.19 6.81 -15.75
C ASP A 521 -21.75 7.74 -14.61
N LEU A 522 -22.69 8.45 -13.97
CA LEU A 522 -22.44 9.29 -12.81
C LEU A 522 -22.80 8.54 -11.53
N PHE A 523 -21.83 8.43 -10.62
CA PHE A 523 -21.97 7.78 -9.31
C PHE A 523 -21.60 8.74 -8.20
N ALA A 524 -22.08 8.47 -6.98
CA ALA A 524 -21.76 9.20 -5.78
C ALA A 524 -21.01 8.31 -4.78
N PHE A 525 -20.06 8.92 -4.05
CA PHE A 525 -19.53 8.35 -2.81
C PHE A 525 -20.57 8.44 -1.70
N PRO A 526 -20.44 7.65 -0.61
CA PRO A 526 -21.31 7.78 0.55
C PRO A 526 -21.33 9.22 1.09
N GLU A 527 -22.48 9.67 1.61
CA GLU A 527 -22.65 11.06 2.06
C GLU A 527 -21.92 11.40 3.37
N ASN A 528 -21.69 10.42 4.24
CA ASN A 528 -21.23 10.67 5.62
C ASN A 528 -20.07 9.78 6.08
N SER A 529 -19.50 8.98 5.17
CA SER A 529 -18.39 8.08 5.48
C SER A 529 -17.40 8.04 4.33
N GLY A 530 -16.17 7.62 4.62
CA GLY A 530 -15.10 7.57 3.66
C GLY A 530 -14.39 8.92 3.44
N MET A 531 -13.20 8.87 2.83
CA MET A 531 -12.37 10.04 2.58
C MET A 531 -13.00 10.99 1.54
N TYR A 532 -13.77 10.44 0.60
CA TYR A 532 -14.39 11.18 -0.50
C TYR A 532 -15.89 11.44 -0.28
N HIS A 533 -16.38 11.35 0.97
CA HIS A 533 -17.80 11.54 1.28
C HIS A 533 -18.39 12.79 0.65
N GLY A 534 -19.58 12.65 0.06
CA GLY A 534 -20.32 13.71 -0.64
C GLY A 534 -19.79 14.08 -2.03
N GLU A 535 -18.64 13.56 -2.46
CA GLU A 535 -18.11 13.74 -3.80
C GLU A 535 -18.81 12.80 -4.80
N LYS A 536 -18.62 13.04 -6.08
CA LYS A 536 -19.17 12.24 -7.17
C LYS A 536 -18.08 11.91 -8.16
N LEU A 537 -18.23 10.78 -8.83
CA LEU A 537 -17.34 10.37 -9.93
C LEU A 537 -18.13 10.05 -11.19
N LYS A 538 -17.48 10.22 -12.33
CA LYS A 538 -18.08 9.99 -13.65
C LYS A 538 -17.15 9.13 -14.50
N PHE A 539 -17.72 8.09 -15.09
CA PHE A 539 -17.03 7.27 -16.08
C PHE A 539 -17.19 7.87 -17.48
N LYS A 540 -16.17 7.71 -18.31
CA LYS A 540 -16.16 8.01 -19.74
C LYS A 540 -15.94 6.73 -20.51
N ARG A 541 -16.84 6.40 -21.43
CA ARG A 541 -16.77 5.16 -22.23
C ARG A 541 -16.31 5.42 -23.66
N ASN A 542 -15.73 4.37 -24.27
CA ASN A 542 -15.53 4.28 -25.71
C ASN A 542 -16.80 3.79 -26.43
N ALA A 543 -16.70 3.59 -27.74
CA ALA A 543 -17.82 3.12 -28.57
C ALA A 543 -18.31 1.70 -28.22
N ASP A 544 -17.43 0.87 -27.65
CA ASP A 544 -17.74 -0.51 -27.27
C ASP A 544 -18.37 -0.60 -25.86
N GLY A 545 -18.62 0.54 -25.21
CA GLY A 545 -19.19 0.62 -23.88
C GLY A 545 -18.19 0.40 -22.74
N LEU A 546 -16.89 0.23 -23.05
CA LEU A 546 -15.83 0.10 -22.05
C LEU A 546 -15.41 1.47 -21.50
N ALA A 547 -15.37 1.62 -20.18
CA ALA A 547 -14.88 2.85 -19.57
C ALA A 547 -13.38 2.98 -19.78
N THR A 548 -12.95 4.12 -20.35
CA THR A 548 -11.55 4.47 -20.62
C THR A 548 -10.97 5.37 -19.54
N GLU A 549 -11.84 5.97 -18.73
CA GLU A 549 -11.46 6.94 -17.71
C GLU A 549 -12.54 6.98 -16.62
N VAL A 550 -12.14 7.23 -15.40
CA VAL A 550 -13.01 7.65 -14.30
C VAL A 550 -12.45 8.93 -13.69
N ALA A 551 -13.30 9.90 -13.44
CA ALA A 551 -12.89 11.17 -12.83
C ALA A 551 -13.75 11.49 -11.61
N ILE A 552 -13.14 11.85 -10.49
CA ILE A 552 -13.84 12.56 -9.42
C ILE A 552 -14.21 13.93 -9.96
N ILE A 553 -15.46 14.33 -9.81
CA ILE A 553 -15.94 15.59 -10.42
C ILE A 553 -15.12 16.76 -9.89
N ASN A 554 -14.45 17.47 -10.80
CA ASN A 554 -13.51 18.57 -10.54
C ASN A 554 -12.24 18.16 -9.74
N GLY A 555 -12.08 16.91 -9.44
CA GLY A 555 -10.94 16.31 -8.77
C GLY A 555 -10.04 15.47 -9.70
N PRO A 556 -9.29 14.53 -9.15
CA PRO A 556 -8.39 13.63 -9.90
C PRO A 556 -9.08 12.87 -11.03
N VAL A 557 -8.30 12.57 -12.06
CA VAL A 557 -8.72 11.80 -13.23
C VAL A 557 -7.85 10.55 -13.32
N PHE A 558 -8.50 9.40 -13.43
CA PHE A 558 -7.86 8.10 -13.48
C PHE A 558 -8.13 7.48 -14.86
N LYS A 559 -7.11 7.29 -15.66
CA LYS A 559 -7.19 6.56 -16.93
C LYS A 559 -7.31 5.07 -16.65
N ARG A 560 -8.07 4.35 -17.48
CA ARG A 560 -8.09 2.89 -17.42
C ARG A 560 -6.70 2.36 -17.70
N ARG A 561 -6.26 1.40 -16.89
CA ARG A 561 -4.98 0.71 -17.09
C ARG A 561 -5.11 -0.29 -18.22
N ASP A 562 -4.11 -0.31 -19.08
CA ASP A 562 -3.96 -1.32 -20.12
C ASP A 562 -3.17 -2.50 -19.55
N ILE A 563 -3.85 -3.29 -18.70
CA ILE A 563 -3.30 -4.45 -18.03
C ILE A 563 -3.91 -5.72 -18.60
N GLY A 564 -3.11 -6.44 -19.35
CA GLY A 564 -3.54 -7.70 -19.96
C GLY A 564 -4.53 -7.52 -21.11
N ALA A 565 -4.75 -8.62 -21.81
CA ALA A 565 -5.75 -8.70 -22.86
C ALA A 565 -7.18 -8.69 -22.28
N SER A 566 -8.16 -8.32 -23.08
CA SER A 566 -9.56 -8.63 -22.76
C SER A 566 -9.67 -10.13 -22.51
N ASN A 567 -10.66 -10.56 -21.71
CA ASN A 567 -10.84 -11.98 -21.35
C ASN A 567 -10.94 -12.94 -22.56
N SER A 568 -11.14 -12.42 -23.77
CA SER A 568 -11.18 -13.17 -25.01
C SER A 568 -9.87 -13.21 -25.78
N GLU A 569 -8.88 -12.37 -25.41
CA GLU A 569 -7.61 -12.26 -26.09
C GLU A 569 -6.49 -12.91 -25.29
N THR A 570 -5.56 -13.58 -25.97
CA THR A 570 -4.37 -14.17 -25.36
C THR A 570 -3.36 -13.08 -25.08
N PHE A 571 -2.89 -12.98 -23.84
CA PHE A 571 -1.78 -12.11 -23.46
C PHE A 571 -0.52 -12.49 -24.25
N ARG A 572 0.25 -11.47 -24.68
CA ARG A 572 1.45 -11.67 -25.51
C ARG A 572 2.58 -10.80 -25.05
N ILE A 573 3.80 -11.33 -25.14
CA ILE A 573 5.03 -10.57 -24.95
C ILE A 573 5.83 -10.53 -26.27
N GLU A 574 6.74 -9.57 -26.39
CA GLU A 574 7.79 -9.58 -27.40
C GLU A 574 8.99 -10.36 -26.85
N PRO A 575 9.38 -11.52 -27.43
CA PRO A 575 10.53 -12.27 -27.00
C PRO A 575 11.82 -11.45 -27.14
N LEU A 576 12.72 -11.51 -26.14
CA LEU A 576 14.01 -10.80 -26.15
C LEU A 576 14.94 -11.24 -27.29
N LYS A 577 14.68 -12.42 -27.89
CA LYS A 577 15.45 -13.00 -28.99
C LYS A 577 14.55 -13.74 -29.96
N PRO A 578 15.00 -13.93 -31.24
CA PRO A 578 14.27 -14.76 -32.20
C PRO A 578 14.04 -16.18 -31.68
N MET A 579 12.84 -16.70 -31.91
CA MET A 579 12.42 -18.01 -31.38
C MET A 579 13.28 -19.17 -31.90
N ASP A 580 13.80 -19.12 -33.14
CA ASP A 580 14.67 -20.15 -33.69
C ASP A 580 16.03 -20.19 -32.98
N GLU A 581 16.57 -19.01 -32.59
CA GLU A 581 17.78 -18.92 -31.79
C GLU A 581 17.58 -19.53 -30.42
N LEU A 582 16.49 -19.14 -29.74
CA LEU A 582 16.12 -19.65 -28.43
C LEU A 582 15.95 -21.16 -28.43
N ARG A 583 15.28 -21.70 -29.46
CA ARG A 583 15.04 -23.13 -29.62
C ARG A 583 16.35 -23.91 -29.80
N LYS A 584 17.25 -23.40 -30.65
CA LYS A 584 18.57 -24.01 -30.86
C LYS A 584 19.38 -24.08 -29.55
N VAL A 585 19.48 -22.95 -28.85
CA VAL A 585 20.21 -22.89 -27.58
C VAL A 585 19.61 -23.81 -26.52
N ALA A 586 18.27 -23.86 -26.42
CA ALA A 586 17.58 -24.70 -25.45
C ALA A 586 17.74 -26.19 -25.73
N TYR A 587 17.79 -26.60 -26.99
CA TYR A 587 18.01 -28.03 -27.39
C TYR A 587 19.44 -28.51 -27.14
N GLU A 588 20.42 -27.61 -27.21
CA GLU A 588 21.84 -27.90 -26.92
C GLU A 588 22.12 -27.91 -25.41
N ALA A 589 21.30 -27.24 -24.62
CA ALA A 589 21.44 -27.13 -23.16
C ALA A 589 20.98 -28.43 -22.46
N LYS A 590 21.46 -28.61 -21.24
CA LYS A 590 21.08 -29.73 -20.38
C LYS A 590 20.40 -29.22 -19.10
N PRO A 591 19.42 -29.96 -18.57
CA PRO A 591 18.87 -29.68 -17.26
C PRO A 591 19.95 -29.64 -16.17
N PRO A 592 19.72 -28.91 -15.09
CA PRO A 592 20.62 -28.89 -13.93
C PRO A 592 20.76 -30.29 -13.34
N LYS A 593 21.96 -30.61 -12.84
CA LYS A 593 22.19 -31.87 -12.12
C LYS A 593 21.57 -31.79 -10.74
N GLU A 594 20.80 -32.78 -10.39
CA GLU A 594 20.20 -32.95 -9.08
C GLU A 594 20.92 -34.08 -8.32
N ASN A 595 21.15 -33.88 -7.02
CA ASN A 595 21.95 -34.78 -6.18
C ASN A 595 21.08 -35.44 -5.08
N GLN A 596 19.95 -36.03 -5.48
CA GLN A 596 19.09 -36.78 -4.57
C GLN A 596 18.50 -38.03 -5.26
N ASP A 597 18.00 -38.98 -4.48
CA ASP A 597 17.27 -40.12 -5.01
C ASP A 597 15.84 -39.70 -5.35
N PHE A 598 15.44 -39.96 -6.59
CA PHE A 598 14.10 -39.67 -7.09
C PHE A 598 13.30 -40.95 -7.32
N LEU A 599 11.99 -40.81 -7.28
CA LEU A 599 11.08 -41.83 -7.81
C LEU A 599 11.26 -41.92 -9.34
N ALA A 600 11.05 -43.11 -9.88
CA ALA A 600 10.99 -43.30 -11.32
C ALA A 600 9.82 -42.48 -11.91
N ALA A 601 10.05 -41.83 -13.03
CA ALA A 601 8.99 -41.12 -13.74
C ALA A 601 7.95 -42.12 -14.26
N ASP A 602 6.66 -41.84 -13.98
CA ASP A 602 5.51 -42.57 -14.47
C ASP A 602 4.49 -41.59 -15.00
N LEU A 603 4.83 -40.98 -16.15
CA LEU A 603 3.98 -40.01 -16.84
C LEU A 603 2.84 -40.72 -17.55
N VAL A 604 1.61 -40.34 -17.22
CA VAL A 604 0.39 -40.89 -17.83
C VAL A 604 -0.42 -39.77 -18.46
N GLU A 605 -0.95 -40.04 -19.65
CA GLU A 605 -1.86 -39.11 -20.33
C GLU A 605 -3.17 -39.00 -19.57
N LEU A 606 -3.64 -37.77 -19.36
CA LEU A 606 -4.80 -37.47 -18.51
C LEU A 606 -6.10 -38.07 -19.09
N LYS A 607 -6.26 -38.21 -20.40
CA LYS A 607 -7.41 -38.86 -21.01
C LYS A 607 -7.51 -40.36 -20.70
N ASN A 608 -6.40 -41.03 -20.37
CA ASN A 608 -6.39 -42.40 -19.88
C ASN A 608 -6.90 -42.51 -18.44
N ILE A 609 -6.97 -41.40 -17.71
CA ILE A 609 -7.53 -41.31 -16.35
C ILE A 609 -9.01 -40.91 -16.39
N ASP A 610 -9.36 -39.88 -17.17
CA ASP A 610 -10.74 -39.43 -17.37
C ASP A 610 -10.89 -38.79 -18.76
N MET A 611 -11.53 -39.46 -19.67
CA MET A 611 -11.76 -39.00 -21.05
C MET A 611 -12.59 -37.71 -21.16
N THR A 612 -13.24 -37.30 -20.08
CA THR A 612 -14.08 -36.11 -20.05
C THR A 612 -13.31 -34.81 -19.65
N ILE A 613 -12.03 -34.93 -19.38
CA ILE A 613 -11.14 -33.79 -19.25
C ILE A 613 -10.90 -33.19 -20.63
N ASN A 614 -11.23 -31.91 -20.81
CA ASN A 614 -11.01 -31.21 -22.07
C ASN A 614 -9.59 -30.61 -22.16
N TYR A 615 -9.10 -30.45 -23.39
CA TYR A 615 -7.78 -29.90 -23.67
C TYR A 615 -7.88 -28.66 -24.54
N ASP A 616 -7.17 -27.63 -24.14
CA ASP A 616 -6.79 -26.45 -24.93
C ASP A 616 -5.29 -26.20 -24.69
N ILE A 617 -4.47 -27.18 -25.16
CA ILE A 617 -3.01 -27.16 -24.89
C ILE A 617 -2.38 -26.00 -25.63
N ARG A 618 -2.19 -24.91 -24.92
CA ARG A 618 -1.78 -23.61 -25.46
C ARG A 618 -0.42 -23.68 -26.17
N TYR A 619 0.52 -24.41 -25.62
CA TYR A 619 1.87 -24.53 -26.18
C TYR A 619 1.99 -25.50 -27.35
N ALA A 620 0.94 -26.26 -27.68
CA ALA A 620 0.80 -27.01 -28.91
C ALA A 620 0.30 -26.17 -30.10
N SER A 621 -0.01 -24.91 -29.89
CA SER A 621 -0.47 -23.95 -30.88
C SER A 621 0.30 -22.63 -30.78
N THR A 622 -0.06 -21.65 -31.60
CA THR A 622 0.44 -20.26 -31.48
C THR A 622 -0.41 -19.39 -30.56
N ASN A 623 -1.45 -19.95 -29.94
CA ASN A 623 -2.34 -19.23 -29.02
C ASN A 623 -1.80 -19.25 -27.60
N ASN A 624 -0.62 -18.65 -27.39
CA ASN A 624 0.07 -18.52 -26.12
C ASN A 624 0.83 -17.19 -26.04
N PHE A 625 1.43 -16.88 -24.91
CA PHE A 625 2.06 -15.60 -24.63
C PHE A 625 3.26 -15.25 -25.52
N MET A 626 3.86 -16.25 -26.20
CA MET A 626 4.97 -16.07 -27.15
C MET A 626 4.56 -16.16 -28.61
N SER A 627 3.30 -16.40 -28.92
CA SER A 627 2.80 -16.57 -30.29
C SER A 627 3.51 -17.68 -31.07
N ASN A 628 4.01 -18.72 -30.40
CA ASN A 628 4.84 -19.77 -31.00
C ASN A 628 4.45 -21.17 -30.56
N LYS A 629 4.71 -22.18 -31.41
CA LYS A 629 4.44 -23.59 -31.09
C LYS A 629 5.66 -24.22 -30.42
N PHE A 630 5.46 -24.88 -29.28
CA PHE A 630 6.48 -25.53 -28.47
C PHE A 630 6.33 -27.05 -28.45
N TYR A 631 5.10 -27.57 -28.46
CA TYR A 631 4.80 -29.00 -28.44
C TYR A 631 4.35 -29.50 -29.79
N THR A 632 4.72 -30.72 -30.11
CA THR A 632 4.33 -31.40 -31.35
C THR A 632 2.94 -32.02 -31.27
N ARG A 633 2.48 -32.34 -30.05
CA ARG A 633 1.16 -32.95 -29.77
C ARG A 633 0.39 -32.10 -28.76
N ALA A 634 -0.94 -32.08 -28.89
CA ALA A 634 -1.84 -31.42 -27.96
C ALA A 634 -2.32 -32.45 -26.90
N GLU A 635 -1.38 -32.95 -26.10
CA GLU A 635 -1.57 -33.98 -25.08
C GLU A 635 -1.11 -33.46 -23.72
N ALA A 636 -1.65 -33.99 -22.63
CA ALA A 636 -1.34 -33.59 -21.27
C ALA A 636 -0.94 -34.80 -20.42
N TYR A 637 0.26 -34.76 -19.87
CA TYR A 637 0.81 -35.84 -19.05
C TYR A 637 1.10 -35.34 -17.63
N LEU A 638 0.81 -36.20 -16.63
CA LEU A 638 1.24 -36.00 -15.24
C LEU A 638 1.79 -37.30 -14.67
N GLN A 639 2.57 -37.20 -13.58
CA GLN A 639 2.91 -38.37 -12.77
C GLN A 639 1.61 -39.04 -12.31
N ARG A 640 1.55 -40.38 -12.34
CA ARG A 640 0.32 -41.16 -12.06
C ARG A 640 -0.45 -40.73 -10.80
N PRO A 641 0.22 -40.48 -9.63
CA PRO A 641 -0.52 -40.02 -8.45
C PRO A 641 -1.21 -38.66 -8.64
N ALA A 642 -0.53 -37.72 -9.32
CA ALA A 642 -1.09 -36.40 -9.64
C ALA A 642 -2.24 -36.50 -10.65
N ALA A 643 -2.09 -37.32 -11.68
CA ALA A 643 -3.12 -37.58 -12.68
C ALA A 643 -4.39 -38.20 -12.05
N GLN A 644 -4.23 -39.18 -11.17
CA GLN A 644 -5.37 -39.79 -10.42
C GLN A 644 -6.05 -38.78 -9.50
N ALA A 645 -5.27 -37.90 -8.82
CA ALA A 645 -5.85 -36.83 -8.00
C ALA A 645 -6.66 -35.86 -8.88
N LEU A 646 -6.16 -35.49 -10.04
CA LEU A 646 -6.85 -34.60 -10.99
C LEU A 646 -8.16 -35.24 -11.52
N GLY A 647 -8.17 -36.54 -11.75
CA GLY A 647 -9.40 -37.28 -12.07
C GLY A 647 -10.46 -37.19 -10.97
N ARG A 648 -10.04 -37.24 -9.68
CA ARG A 648 -10.98 -37.04 -8.55
C ARG A 648 -11.45 -35.57 -8.46
N VAL A 649 -10.59 -34.60 -8.75
CA VAL A 649 -10.98 -33.18 -8.87
C VAL A 649 -12.07 -33.02 -9.92
N ASN A 650 -11.87 -33.55 -11.15
CA ASN A 650 -12.83 -33.46 -12.24
C ASN A 650 -14.19 -34.10 -11.84
N LYS A 651 -14.15 -35.23 -11.16
CA LYS A 651 -15.38 -35.89 -10.65
C LYS A 651 -16.11 -34.99 -9.64
N LYS A 652 -15.42 -34.33 -8.71
CA LYS A 652 -16.03 -33.40 -7.74
C LYS A 652 -16.63 -32.19 -8.44
N LEU A 653 -15.94 -31.61 -9.42
CA LEU A 653 -16.42 -30.45 -10.17
C LEU A 653 -17.66 -30.77 -10.99
N LYS A 654 -17.75 -31.95 -11.57
CA LYS A 654 -18.96 -32.42 -12.31
C LYS A 654 -20.20 -32.40 -11.43
N THR A 655 -20.13 -32.74 -10.16
CA THR A 655 -21.27 -32.65 -9.24
C THR A 655 -21.75 -31.19 -9.02
N LYS A 656 -20.94 -30.23 -9.42
CA LYS A 656 -21.22 -28.80 -9.32
C LYS A 656 -21.54 -28.14 -10.67
N GLY A 657 -21.59 -28.96 -11.76
CA GLY A 657 -21.92 -28.50 -13.11
C GLY A 657 -20.72 -28.06 -13.96
N TYR A 658 -19.49 -28.32 -13.51
CA TYR A 658 -18.25 -27.87 -14.19
C TYR A 658 -17.38 -29.06 -14.58
N GLY A 659 -16.57 -28.86 -15.63
CA GLY A 659 -15.49 -29.76 -16.05
C GLY A 659 -14.17 -29.04 -16.14
N LEU A 660 -13.07 -29.79 -16.20
CA LEU A 660 -11.70 -29.27 -16.33
C LEU A 660 -11.30 -29.06 -17.79
N LEU A 661 -10.70 -27.93 -18.09
CA LEU A 661 -10.03 -27.62 -19.34
C LEU A 661 -8.53 -27.40 -19.06
N ILE A 662 -7.66 -28.26 -19.62
CA ILE A 662 -6.21 -28.23 -19.39
C ILE A 662 -5.53 -27.34 -20.43
N HIS A 663 -4.68 -26.42 -19.98
CA HIS A 663 -3.86 -25.56 -20.82
C HIS A 663 -2.41 -26.06 -20.95
N ASP A 664 -1.83 -26.59 -19.85
CA ASP A 664 -0.51 -27.21 -19.81
C ASP A 664 -0.41 -28.23 -18.66
N ALA A 665 0.51 -29.19 -18.79
CA ALA A 665 0.78 -30.20 -17.76
C ALA A 665 2.30 -30.48 -17.71
N TYR A 666 2.77 -31.69 -18.06
CA TYR A 666 4.19 -31.94 -18.21
C TYR A 666 4.77 -31.03 -19.29
N ARG A 667 5.84 -30.31 -18.94
CA ARG A 667 6.59 -29.41 -19.82
C ARG A 667 8.05 -29.84 -19.84
N PRO A 668 8.60 -30.25 -20.98
CA PRO A 668 10.03 -30.54 -21.07
C PRO A 668 10.89 -29.36 -20.64
N TRP A 669 11.99 -29.61 -19.94
CA TRP A 669 12.84 -28.56 -19.40
C TRP A 669 13.36 -27.55 -20.44
N TYR A 670 13.66 -28.00 -21.68
CA TYR A 670 14.08 -27.08 -22.73
C TYR A 670 13.06 -26.00 -23.05
N VAL A 671 11.77 -26.27 -22.86
CA VAL A 671 10.69 -25.27 -23.06
C VAL A 671 10.73 -24.24 -21.93
N THR A 672 10.92 -24.66 -20.68
CA THR A 672 11.11 -23.76 -19.54
C THR A 672 12.30 -22.82 -19.76
N LYS A 673 13.41 -23.36 -20.32
CA LYS A 673 14.56 -22.53 -20.66
C LYS A 673 14.24 -21.51 -21.77
N MET A 674 13.49 -21.91 -22.80
CA MET A 674 13.05 -20.97 -23.85
C MET A 674 12.18 -19.84 -23.26
N PHE A 675 11.25 -20.17 -22.36
CA PHE A 675 10.40 -19.19 -21.70
C PHE A 675 11.22 -18.18 -20.90
N TRP A 676 12.15 -18.64 -20.09
CA TRP A 676 13.03 -17.79 -19.31
C TRP A 676 13.89 -16.87 -20.17
N ASP A 677 14.55 -17.41 -21.18
CA ASP A 677 15.47 -16.64 -22.03
C ASP A 677 14.75 -15.63 -22.93
N ALA A 678 13.47 -15.86 -23.22
CA ALA A 678 12.63 -14.98 -24.02
C ALA A 678 11.98 -13.85 -23.23
N THR A 679 11.75 -14.03 -21.92
CA THR A 679 10.91 -13.14 -21.12
C THR A 679 11.69 -11.92 -20.61
N PRO A 680 11.16 -10.68 -20.76
CA PRO A 680 11.73 -9.47 -20.17
C PRO A 680 11.90 -9.56 -18.65
N MET A 681 12.87 -8.79 -18.10
CA MET A 681 13.27 -8.88 -16.69
C MET A 681 12.13 -8.59 -15.71
N ASP A 682 11.31 -7.61 -16.00
CA ASP A 682 10.14 -7.19 -15.20
C ASP A 682 9.03 -8.24 -15.14
N LYS A 683 9.02 -9.19 -16.09
CA LYS A 683 8.04 -10.27 -16.17
C LYS A 683 8.59 -11.64 -15.78
N LYS A 684 9.86 -11.73 -15.39
CA LYS A 684 10.49 -13.02 -15.02
C LYS A 684 9.88 -13.67 -13.78
N ILE A 685 9.16 -12.95 -12.99
CA ILE A 685 8.39 -13.47 -11.83
C ILE A 685 7.33 -14.51 -12.24
N PHE A 686 6.84 -14.42 -13.49
CA PHE A 686 5.82 -15.32 -14.05
C PHE A 686 6.40 -16.52 -14.81
N VAL A 687 7.70 -16.69 -14.86
CA VAL A 687 8.35 -17.81 -15.54
C VAL A 687 9.41 -18.48 -14.66
N ALA A 688 9.43 -19.80 -14.67
CA ALA A 688 10.36 -20.55 -13.84
C ALA A 688 11.82 -20.39 -14.30
N ASN A 689 12.75 -20.14 -13.35
CA ASN A 689 14.17 -20.15 -13.63
C ASN A 689 14.64 -21.59 -13.98
N PRO A 690 15.19 -21.83 -15.18
CA PRO A 690 15.61 -23.15 -15.61
C PRO A 690 16.74 -23.75 -14.75
N GLU A 691 17.51 -22.94 -14.03
CA GLU A 691 18.53 -23.44 -13.09
C GLU A 691 17.91 -24.22 -11.91
N ASN A 692 16.66 -23.88 -11.54
CA ASN A 692 15.92 -24.56 -10.48
C ASN A 692 14.90 -25.58 -11.03
N GLY A 693 14.65 -25.54 -12.35
CA GLY A 693 13.58 -26.26 -13.01
C GLY A 693 12.17 -25.76 -12.62
N SER A 694 11.17 -26.28 -13.32
CA SER A 694 9.74 -26.04 -13.04
C SER A 694 9.11 -27.32 -12.48
N ARG A 695 8.00 -27.18 -11.73
CA ARG A 695 7.21 -28.32 -11.28
C ARG A 695 6.53 -29.01 -12.49
N HIS A 696 6.25 -28.27 -13.57
CA HIS A 696 5.85 -28.85 -14.85
C HIS A 696 6.90 -29.80 -15.42
N ASN A 697 8.20 -29.49 -15.28
CA ASN A 697 9.26 -30.38 -15.73
C ASN A 697 9.24 -31.73 -14.99
N ARG A 698 8.70 -31.77 -13.78
CA ARG A 698 8.58 -32.97 -12.95
C ARG A 698 7.30 -33.75 -13.20
N GLY A 699 6.42 -33.28 -14.09
CA GLY A 699 5.10 -33.84 -14.33
C GLY A 699 4.15 -33.74 -13.13
N CYS A 700 4.36 -32.73 -12.28
CA CYS A 700 3.62 -32.54 -11.03
C CYS A 700 2.93 -31.18 -10.94
N ALA A 701 2.90 -30.40 -12.01
CA ALA A 701 2.13 -29.16 -12.10
C ALA A 701 1.17 -29.22 -13.29
N VAL A 702 0.06 -28.51 -13.16
CA VAL A 702 -0.97 -28.41 -14.20
C VAL A 702 -1.54 -27.01 -14.24
N ASP A 703 -1.68 -26.47 -15.46
CA ASP A 703 -2.35 -25.22 -15.75
C ASP A 703 -3.72 -25.51 -16.33
N LEU A 704 -4.78 -24.97 -15.73
CA LEU A 704 -6.13 -25.35 -16.07
C LEU A 704 -7.18 -24.27 -15.72
N THR A 705 -8.35 -24.42 -16.30
CA THR A 705 -9.55 -23.64 -15.97
C THR A 705 -10.79 -24.53 -15.96
N LEU A 706 -11.95 -23.90 -15.77
CA LEU A 706 -13.25 -24.55 -15.77
C LEU A 706 -13.98 -24.34 -17.10
N TYR A 707 -14.82 -25.30 -17.47
CA TYR A 707 -15.88 -25.10 -18.47
C TYR A 707 -17.24 -25.56 -17.92
N ASP A 708 -18.29 -24.91 -18.38
CA ASP A 708 -19.69 -25.27 -18.02
C ASP A 708 -20.12 -26.51 -18.76
N LEU A 709 -20.63 -27.54 -18.05
CA LEU A 709 -20.99 -28.82 -18.61
C LEU A 709 -22.24 -28.77 -19.52
N ILE A 710 -23.12 -27.78 -19.33
CA ILE A 710 -24.36 -27.66 -20.09
C ILE A 710 -24.08 -26.94 -21.41
N THR A 711 -23.35 -25.85 -21.36
CA THR A 711 -23.11 -24.98 -22.53
C THR A 711 -21.83 -25.33 -23.27
N GLY A 712 -20.87 -26.02 -22.64
CA GLY A 712 -19.54 -26.31 -23.15
C GLY A 712 -18.61 -25.08 -23.18
N LYS A 713 -19.08 -23.93 -22.70
CA LYS A 713 -18.28 -22.67 -22.71
C LYS A 713 -17.25 -22.66 -21.60
N VAL A 714 -16.08 -22.12 -21.91
CA VAL A 714 -15.06 -21.84 -20.91
C VAL A 714 -15.59 -20.79 -19.93
N ILE A 715 -15.33 -21.01 -18.65
CA ILE A 715 -15.73 -20.09 -17.60
C ILE A 715 -14.80 -18.87 -17.64
N GLU A 716 -15.41 -17.70 -17.63
CA GLU A 716 -14.69 -16.43 -17.56
C GLU A 716 -14.14 -16.20 -16.16
N MET A 717 -12.83 -16.14 -16.04
CA MET A 717 -12.10 -15.83 -14.81
C MET A 717 -11.73 -14.36 -14.77
N VAL A 718 -11.16 -13.88 -13.66
CA VAL A 718 -10.81 -12.46 -13.49
C VAL A 718 -9.69 -12.02 -14.43
N GLY A 719 -8.73 -12.89 -14.69
CA GLY A 719 -7.63 -12.68 -15.65
C GLY A 719 -7.51 -13.84 -16.65
N GLY A 720 -6.88 -13.60 -17.79
CA GLY A 720 -6.64 -14.61 -18.80
C GLY A 720 -5.51 -15.56 -18.44
N TYR A 721 -5.46 -16.73 -19.11
CA TYR A 721 -4.34 -17.65 -18.99
C TYR A 721 -3.03 -17.02 -19.53
N ASP A 722 -1.92 -17.27 -18.88
CA ASP A 722 -0.59 -16.67 -19.18
C ASP A 722 -0.55 -15.13 -19.09
N GLU A 723 -1.53 -14.50 -18.47
CA GLU A 723 -1.51 -13.06 -18.26
C GLU A 723 -0.47 -12.68 -17.20
N MET A 724 0.58 -12.00 -17.60
CA MET A 724 1.69 -11.61 -16.72
C MET A 724 1.42 -10.26 -16.03
N THR A 725 0.33 -10.20 -15.28
CA THR A 725 -0.10 -9.05 -14.48
C THR A 725 -0.64 -9.50 -13.12
N GLU A 726 -0.97 -8.56 -12.22
CA GLU A 726 -1.58 -8.86 -10.92
C GLU A 726 -2.94 -9.56 -11.03
N ARG A 727 -3.64 -9.46 -12.16
CA ARG A 727 -4.89 -10.19 -12.42
C ARG A 727 -4.72 -11.71 -12.39
N SER A 728 -3.49 -12.18 -12.57
CA SER A 728 -3.10 -13.59 -12.47
C SER A 728 -3.09 -14.09 -11.02
N TYR A 729 -2.98 -13.23 -10.04
CA TYR A 729 -2.85 -13.66 -8.64
C TYR A 729 -4.12 -14.34 -8.12
N PRO A 730 -3.99 -15.46 -7.36
CA PRO A 730 -5.11 -16.18 -6.80
C PRO A 730 -6.03 -15.34 -5.90
N ASN A 731 -5.50 -14.30 -5.30
CA ASN A 731 -6.23 -13.42 -4.41
C ASN A 731 -6.49 -12.03 -5.02
N TYR A 732 -6.36 -11.89 -6.35
CA TYR A 732 -6.64 -10.62 -7.01
C TYR A 732 -8.04 -10.09 -6.67
N TYR A 733 -8.11 -8.80 -6.35
CA TYR A 733 -9.28 -8.15 -5.76
C TYR A 733 -10.39 -7.84 -6.76
N GLY A 734 -10.04 -7.53 -7.99
CA GLY A 734 -10.94 -7.04 -9.03
C GLY A 734 -11.94 -8.08 -9.57
N GLY A 735 -12.64 -7.70 -10.62
CA GLY A 735 -13.61 -8.54 -11.32
C GLY A 735 -15.00 -8.53 -10.68
N THR A 736 -15.75 -9.59 -10.91
CA THR A 736 -17.12 -9.79 -10.40
C THR A 736 -17.16 -10.86 -9.31
N THR A 737 -18.22 -10.88 -8.50
CA THR A 737 -18.50 -11.90 -7.50
C THR A 737 -18.45 -13.30 -8.11
N GLU A 738 -19.07 -13.49 -9.31
CA GLU A 738 -19.10 -14.76 -10.00
C GLU A 738 -17.70 -15.21 -10.45
N GLN A 739 -16.89 -14.32 -11.01
CA GLN A 739 -15.52 -14.62 -11.42
C GLN A 739 -14.64 -15.00 -10.22
N ARG A 740 -14.70 -14.25 -9.14
CA ARG A 740 -13.96 -14.57 -7.90
C ARG A 740 -14.42 -15.87 -7.27
N TRP A 741 -15.73 -16.16 -7.32
CA TRP A 741 -16.28 -17.41 -6.82
C TRP A 741 -15.81 -18.62 -7.65
N HIS A 742 -15.80 -18.54 -8.98
CA HIS A 742 -15.29 -19.62 -9.83
C HIS A 742 -13.81 -19.92 -9.55
N ARG A 743 -13.00 -18.88 -9.42
CA ARG A 743 -11.58 -19.01 -9.07
C ARG A 743 -11.40 -19.69 -7.70
N LYS A 744 -12.19 -19.28 -6.69
CA LYS A 744 -12.20 -19.90 -5.36
C LYS A 744 -12.66 -21.36 -5.42
N LEU A 745 -13.72 -21.65 -6.15
CA LEU A 745 -14.22 -23.02 -6.35
C LEU A 745 -13.14 -23.94 -6.93
N LEU A 746 -12.48 -23.51 -8.00
CA LEU A 746 -11.40 -24.26 -8.62
C LEU A 746 -10.29 -24.54 -7.60
N ARG A 747 -9.83 -23.53 -6.90
CA ARG A 747 -8.80 -23.64 -5.87
C ARG A 747 -9.18 -24.64 -4.77
N GLU A 748 -10.34 -24.48 -4.16
CA GLU A 748 -10.79 -25.34 -3.05
C GLU A 748 -10.86 -26.82 -3.47
N VAL A 749 -11.38 -27.12 -4.66
CA VAL A 749 -11.48 -28.50 -5.13
C VAL A 749 -10.11 -29.08 -5.45
N MET A 750 -9.20 -28.31 -6.06
CA MET A 750 -7.81 -28.72 -6.33
C MET A 750 -7.05 -28.99 -5.03
N GLU A 751 -7.12 -28.06 -4.06
CA GLU A 751 -6.44 -28.19 -2.77
C GLU A 751 -6.98 -29.38 -1.95
N SER A 752 -8.28 -29.70 -2.07
CA SER A 752 -8.87 -30.87 -1.41
C SER A 752 -8.33 -32.22 -1.89
N GLU A 753 -7.64 -32.25 -3.02
CA GLU A 753 -7.03 -33.45 -3.62
C GLU A 753 -5.48 -33.41 -3.60
N GLY A 754 -4.89 -32.47 -2.85
CA GLY A 754 -3.46 -32.41 -2.59
C GLY A 754 -2.67 -31.61 -3.62
N PHE A 755 -3.33 -30.74 -4.35
CA PHE A 755 -2.69 -29.70 -5.13
C PHE A 755 -2.58 -28.42 -4.30
N ASN A 756 -1.64 -27.53 -4.63
CA ASN A 756 -1.51 -26.20 -4.05
C ASN A 756 -1.47 -25.18 -5.17
N VAL A 757 -2.29 -24.12 -5.07
CA VAL A 757 -2.23 -23.03 -6.05
C VAL A 757 -0.88 -22.31 -5.97
N TYR A 758 -0.32 -21.93 -7.11
CA TYR A 758 0.88 -21.10 -7.17
C TYR A 758 0.52 -19.64 -6.86
N GLU A 759 1.33 -18.98 -6.04
CA GLU A 759 1.01 -17.65 -5.50
C GLU A 759 0.93 -16.50 -6.52
N PHE A 760 1.41 -16.72 -7.75
CA PHE A 760 1.39 -15.73 -8.84
C PHE A 760 0.38 -16.04 -9.94
N GLU A 761 -0.23 -17.26 -9.95
CA GLU A 761 -1.04 -17.72 -11.06
C GLU A 761 -2.24 -18.54 -10.56
N TRP A 762 -3.46 -18.00 -10.76
CA TRP A 762 -4.69 -18.66 -10.29
C TRP A 762 -4.99 -19.99 -11.02
N TRP A 763 -4.39 -20.21 -12.19
CA TRP A 763 -4.58 -21.43 -13.02
C TRP A 763 -3.56 -22.52 -12.73
N HIS A 764 -2.43 -22.19 -12.09
CA HIS A 764 -1.31 -23.10 -11.86
C HIS A 764 -1.40 -23.81 -10.50
N PHE A 765 -1.34 -25.13 -10.53
CA PHE A 765 -1.45 -25.96 -9.34
C PHE A 765 -0.33 -26.99 -9.26
N ASP A 766 0.42 -26.98 -8.16
CA ASP A 766 1.49 -27.92 -7.85
C ASP A 766 0.96 -29.11 -7.04
N TYR A 767 1.21 -30.33 -7.47
CA TYR A 767 0.91 -31.50 -6.67
C TYR A 767 1.91 -31.65 -5.51
N LYS A 768 1.44 -32.00 -4.32
CA LYS A 768 2.19 -32.03 -3.05
C LYS A 768 3.51 -32.81 -3.11
N ASP A 769 3.59 -33.87 -3.89
CA ASP A 769 4.75 -34.77 -3.96
C ASP A 769 5.77 -34.40 -5.05
N TRP A 770 5.69 -33.24 -5.66
CA TRP A 770 6.53 -32.82 -6.80
C TRP A 770 8.04 -32.92 -6.55
N LYS A 771 8.48 -32.74 -5.30
CA LYS A 771 9.92 -32.84 -4.93
C LYS A 771 10.48 -34.24 -5.06
N GLN A 772 9.63 -35.26 -5.14
CA GLN A 772 10.06 -36.66 -5.25
C GLN A 772 10.40 -37.07 -6.67
N TYR A 773 10.15 -36.25 -7.68
CA TYR A 773 10.38 -36.55 -9.08
C TYR A 773 11.49 -35.66 -9.68
N PRO A 774 12.32 -36.20 -10.61
CA PRO A 774 13.39 -35.46 -11.23
C PRO A 774 12.87 -34.43 -12.23
N ILE A 775 13.74 -33.48 -12.60
CA ILE A 775 13.49 -32.57 -13.73
C ILE A 775 13.57 -33.36 -15.03
N GLY A 776 12.44 -33.52 -15.70
CA GLY A 776 12.32 -34.22 -16.98
C GLY A 776 12.56 -33.30 -18.17
N ASN A 777 13.15 -33.86 -19.20
CA ASN A 777 13.38 -33.22 -20.51
C ASN A 777 12.97 -34.11 -21.69
N GLU A 778 12.13 -35.13 -21.42
CA GLU A 778 11.62 -36.02 -22.44
C GLU A 778 10.67 -35.28 -23.37
N ARG A 779 10.85 -35.48 -24.67
CA ARG A 779 10.03 -34.83 -25.70
C ARG A 779 8.71 -35.57 -25.89
N PHE A 780 7.67 -34.86 -26.31
CA PHE A 780 6.32 -35.43 -26.53
C PHE A 780 6.33 -36.56 -27.57
N GLU A 781 7.25 -36.56 -28.51
CA GLU A 781 7.38 -37.63 -29.50
C GLU A 781 7.74 -38.99 -28.91
N ASN A 782 8.37 -38.98 -27.72
CA ASN A 782 8.86 -40.17 -27.03
C ASN A 782 7.95 -40.63 -25.87
N LEU A 783 6.87 -39.87 -25.53
CA LEU A 783 5.89 -40.19 -24.49
C LEU A 783 4.68 -41.00 -25.06
#